data_07a3abaccd745ea72f7ea5cca29fb079
#
_entry.id   07a3abaccd745ea72f7ea5cca29fb079
#
_cell.length_a   1.000
_cell.length_b   1.000
_cell.length_c   1.000
_cell.angle_alpha   90.00
_cell.angle_beta   90.00
_cell.angle_gamma   90.00
#
_symmetry.space_group_name_H-M   'P 1'
#
loop_
_entity.id
_entity.type
_entity.pdbx_description
1 polymer ?
#
loop_
_entity_poly.entity_id
_entity_poly.type
_entity_poly.pdbx_seq_one_letter_code
_entity_poly.pdbx_strand_id
1 'polypeptide(L)'
;MKFTLSWLKAHLDTDATLDQITGTLTRIGLELEDVEDRGAALAPFRIARVIEAVQHPNADRLRVCTIDTGRDTVRVVCGAPNARTGMKGVFAPPDTFIPGTGITLKVGEIRGVRSAGMLVSERELGLGEDHAGILDLPDDAPVGVPYAQWAGLDDPLIDVSVTPNRGDCFAVRGIARDLAAAGVATLKPWQPAKVAPVFRGGPRWQIDWPAACPWILGRTIRNLRNGPSPPWLQKRLMSVGLRPINTLVDITNLFTIDLGRPLHVFDVAKLTGDVLTLRPGRGETFRALNGRDYTVAAEDCAIADAAGVQSMAGVIGGEATGCDATTTSVFIECAVFDPIRVALTGRRHDIVSDARQRFERGIDPALMPDAVEAATAMVLELCGGEPGEVTEAGTPPVWQRTATLRFERIAGLGGSDIPPDEAVAALERLGFAVQSRDAQRVTVAVPSWRNDVAAPIVLDQAETLDPAIAAKAADGCAEIEPECDLVEEVLRLRGLDAIPPVSLPRVSPVPLATLTPKQVRSELVRRTLAAEGLTECVTFSFMAQAEAALFGDTPEALRLTNPIAADLDQLRPSPIATLALAAKRNAARGYLDLALFEIGPEFAVGANENQRWIAAGLRAGATARNWLAPSRAMDAMDAKADMWVAMAAIGVPLDALVLTQDASGAYHPGRSATVRQGPRTVLGSFGELHPRVLAALDIVGPVVVFELDLDAVGEPKRRRKAAPDLSPFQPIRRDFAFLVDTTVTADGVLRAARGADRALISGVSLFDVYQGDRLPSGKKSLAIEVVFQPRERTLNDAEIEAVSEKVVAAVAKATGATLR
;
A
#
# COMPACT_ATOMS: atom_id res chain seq x y z
N MET A 1 13.75 9.14 2.44
CA MET A 1 14.87 9.85 3.14
C MET A 1 14.82 11.30 2.78
N LYS A 2 14.57 12.16 3.81
CA LYS A 2 14.38 13.60 3.61
C LYS A 2 15.64 14.39 3.90
N PHE A 3 15.92 15.41 3.06
CA PHE A 3 17.02 16.35 3.25
C PHE A 3 16.78 17.60 2.40
N THR A 4 17.39 18.74 2.79
CA THR A 4 17.29 19.94 1.99
C THR A 4 18.44 20.06 1.00
N LEU A 5 18.23 20.84 -0.06
CA LEU A 5 19.24 21.08 -1.09
C LEU A 5 20.50 21.71 -0.49
N SER A 6 20.37 22.68 0.43
CA SER A 6 21.52 23.30 1.09
C SER A 6 22.27 22.32 1.98
N TRP A 7 21.54 21.42 2.66
CA TRP A 7 22.18 20.37 3.47
C TRP A 7 23.01 19.41 2.61
N LEU A 8 22.46 18.96 1.48
CA LEU A 8 23.19 18.15 0.51
C LEU A 8 24.44 18.87 -0.01
N LYS A 9 24.30 20.15 -0.42
CA LYS A 9 25.43 20.99 -0.90
C LYS A 9 26.47 21.30 0.17
N ALA A 10 26.16 21.14 1.46
CA ALA A 10 27.16 21.19 2.51
C ALA A 10 28.24 20.10 2.35
N HIS A 11 27.88 18.94 1.78
CA HIS A 11 28.79 17.85 1.46
C HIS A 11 29.35 17.86 0.03
N LEU A 12 28.84 18.68 -0.84
CA LEU A 12 29.17 18.71 -2.27
C LEU A 12 29.72 20.06 -2.72
N ASP A 13 30.65 20.02 -3.64
CA ASP A 13 31.02 21.16 -4.48
C ASP A 13 30.37 20.94 -5.85
N THR A 14 29.37 21.79 -6.18
CA THR A 14 28.57 21.62 -7.39
C THR A 14 27.80 22.87 -7.77
N ASP A 15 27.78 23.16 -9.08
CA ASP A 15 26.91 24.17 -9.71
C ASP A 15 25.61 23.56 -10.26
N ALA A 16 25.37 22.24 -10.02
CA ALA A 16 24.17 21.57 -10.53
C ALA A 16 22.87 22.18 -9.98
N THR A 17 21.91 22.32 -10.86
CA THR A 17 20.56 22.78 -10.51
C THR A 17 19.79 21.71 -9.72
N LEU A 18 18.68 22.11 -9.09
CA LEU A 18 17.76 21.17 -8.43
C LEU A 18 17.34 20.05 -9.37
N ASP A 19 16.89 20.38 -10.58
CA ASP A 19 16.42 19.41 -11.58
C ASP A 19 17.53 18.44 -12.01
N GLN A 20 18.76 18.92 -12.15
CA GLN A 20 19.90 18.05 -12.48
C GLN A 20 20.20 17.07 -11.33
N ILE A 21 20.14 17.53 -10.09
CA ILE A 21 20.36 16.69 -8.90
C ILE A 21 19.25 15.64 -8.80
N THR A 22 17.98 16.05 -8.82
CA THR A 22 16.82 15.13 -8.66
C THR A 22 16.71 14.15 -9.82
N GLY A 23 16.91 14.59 -11.06
CA GLY A 23 16.97 13.70 -12.21
C GLY A 23 18.13 12.70 -12.16
N THR A 24 19.29 13.09 -11.61
CA THR A 24 20.41 12.16 -11.41
C THR A 24 20.11 11.15 -10.32
N LEU A 25 19.51 11.56 -9.20
CA LEU A 25 19.11 10.65 -8.12
C LEU A 25 18.25 9.49 -8.65
N THR A 26 17.17 9.81 -9.36
CA THR A 26 16.30 8.79 -9.97
C THR A 26 17.07 7.91 -10.95
N ARG A 27 17.89 8.49 -11.82
CA ARG A 27 18.69 7.77 -12.83
C ARG A 27 19.66 6.75 -12.22
N ILE A 28 20.23 7.04 -11.04
CA ILE A 28 21.17 6.13 -10.34
C ILE A 28 20.50 5.23 -9.30
N GLY A 29 19.17 5.12 -9.31
CA GLY A 29 18.41 4.19 -8.48
C GLY A 29 18.01 4.73 -7.09
N LEU A 30 18.11 6.04 -6.85
CA LEU A 30 17.54 6.72 -5.69
C LEU A 30 16.27 7.46 -6.14
N GLU A 31 15.15 6.74 -6.14
CA GLU A 31 13.88 7.22 -6.66
C GLU A 31 13.39 8.46 -5.92
N LEU A 32 13.06 9.50 -6.69
CA LEU A 32 12.49 10.73 -6.16
C LEU A 32 11.03 10.50 -5.79
N GLU A 33 10.66 10.64 -4.52
CA GLU A 33 9.29 10.58 -4.02
C GLU A 33 8.60 11.94 -4.13
N ASP A 34 9.28 13.01 -3.68
CA ASP A 34 8.71 14.37 -3.68
C ASP A 34 9.79 15.44 -3.62
N VAL A 35 9.45 16.64 -4.11
CA VAL A 35 10.23 17.88 -3.95
C VAL A 35 9.33 19.00 -3.49
N GLU A 36 9.49 19.46 -2.27
CA GLU A 36 8.77 20.61 -1.74
C GLU A 36 9.63 21.88 -1.86
N ASP A 37 9.35 22.70 -2.87
CA ASP A 37 10.00 24.00 -3.07
C ASP A 37 9.07 25.15 -2.63
N ARG A 38 9.06 25.42 -1.33
CA ARG A 38 8.30 26.56 -0.74
C ARG A 38 8.84 27.89 -1.25
N GLY A 39 10.14 27.97 -1.53
CA GLY A 39 10.79 29.17 -2.03
C GLY A 39 10.23 29.62 -3.37
N ALA A 40 10.03 28.69 -4.31
CA ALA A 40 9.41 28.96 -5.61
C ALA A 40 7.96 29.44 -5.44
N ALA A 41 7.16 28.79 -4.61
CA ALA A 41 5.76 29.17 -4.34
C ALA A 41 5.66 30.57 -3.69
N LEU A 42 6.62 30.94 -2.86
CA LEU A 42 6.67 32.22 -2.13
C LEU A 42 7.57 33.28 -2.76
N ALA A 43 8.14 33.02 -3.94
CA ALA A 43 9.05 33.94 -4.63
C ALA A 43 8.47 35.36 -4.89
N PRO A 44 7.17 35.57 -5.17
CA PRO A 44 6.59 36.89 -5.35
C PRO A 44 6.44 37.68 -4.03
N PHE A 45 6.40 37.04 -2.88
CA PHE A 45 6.13 37.65 -1.60
C PHE A 45 7.37 38.41 -1.08
N ARG A 46 7.17 39.64 -0.58
CA ARG A 46 8.26 40.50 -0.10
C ARG A 46 7.96 41.09 1.25
N ILE A 47 9.01 41.32 2.03
CA ILE A 47 8.92 42.13 3.25
C ILE A 47 8.60 43.55 2.91
N ALA A 48 7.55 44.08 3.51
CA ALA A 48 7.10 45.45 3.28
C ALA A 48 6.82 46.17 4.61
N ARG A 49 6.93 47.51 4.61
CA ARG A 49 6.64 48.35 5.76
C ARG A 49 5.35 49.14 5.54
N VAL A 50 4.47 49.13 6.51
CA VAL A 50 3.28 49.99 6.53
C VAL A 50 3.71 51.39 6.95
N ILE A 51 3.80 52.33 5.98
CA ILE A 51 4.15 53.71 6.24
C ILE A 51 3.04 54.39 7.01
N GLU A 52 1.80 54.17 6.61
CA GLU A 52 0.61 54.76 7.22
C GLU A 52 -0.58 53.76 7.11
N ALA A 53 -1.36 53.64 8.17
CA ALA A 53 -2.59 52.85 8.25
C ALA A 53 -3.73 53.71 8.78
N VAL A 54 -4.60 54.21 7.90
CA VAL A 54 -5.74 55.09 8.25
C VAL A 54 -7.06 54.31 8.12
N GLN A 55 -8.08 54.78 8.84
CA GLN A 55 -9.41 54.18 8.76
C GLN A 55 -10.00 54.31 7.34
N HIS A 56 -10.61 53.26 6.85
CA HIS A 56 -11.26 53.27 5.54
C HIS A 56 -12.46 54.19 5.52
N PRO A 57 -12.62 55.11 4.54
CA PRO A 57 -13.68 56.14 4.53
C PRO A 57 -15.09 55.57 4.55
N ASN A 58 -15.29 54.36 3.97
CA ASN A 58 -16.59 53.74 3.78
C ASN A 58 -16.73 52.34 4.50
N ALA A 59 -15.89 52.05 5.49
CA ALA A 59 -15.92 50.73 6.17
C ALA A 59 -15.24 50.75 7.56
N ASP A 60 -15.97 50.46 8.62
CA ASP A 60 -15.51 50.52 10.01
C ASP A 60 -14.46 49.46 10.36
N ARG A 61 -14.43 48.33 9.65
CA ARG A 61 -13.51 47.21 9.92
C ARG A 61 -12.33 47.13 8.93
N LEU A 62 -12.19 48.10 8.03
CA LEU A 62 -11.11 48.13 7.05
C LEU A 62 -10.16 49.32 7.29
N ARG A 63 -8.89 49.11 6.94
CA ARG A 63 -7.88 50.15 6.94
C ARG A 63 -7.33 50.34 5.52
N VAL A 64 -7.00 51.55 5.16
CA VAL A 64 -6.22 51.88 3.97
C VAL A 64 -4.76 52.01 4.40
N CYS A 65 -3.95 51.07 3.95
CA CYS A 65 -2.53 51.02 4.26
C CYS A 65 -1.72 51.53 3.08
N THR A 66 -0.84 52.50 3.34
CA THR A 66 0.22 52.92 2.42
C THR A 66 1.45 52.10 2.76
N ILE A 67 1.96 51.32 1.81
CA ILE A 67 2.98 50.29 2.03
C ILE A 67 4.22 50.65 1.19
N ASP A 68 5.39 50.66 1.84
CA ASP A 68 6.70 50.67 1.21
C ASP A 68 7.12 49.22 0.92
N THR A 69 7.26 48.85 -0.35
CA THR A 69 7.67 47.52 -0.80
C THR A 69 9.19 47.40 -1.00
N GLY A 70 9.95 48.45 -0.70
CA GLY A 70 11.39 48.56 -0.98
C GLY A 70 11.71 48.87 -2.45
N ARG A 71 10.69 48.97 -3.33
CA ARG A 71 10.80 49.39 -4.72
C ARG A 71 9.87 50.57 -5.01
N ASP A 72 8.63 50.44 -4.58
CA ASP A 72 7.53 51.35 -4.82
C ASP A 72 6.68 51.54 -3.56
N THR A 73 5.88 52.59 -3.57
CA THR A 73 4.85 52.82 -2.56
C THR A 73 3.49 52.47 -3.13
N VAL A 74 2.76 51.54 -2.50
CA VAL A 74 1.46 51.05 -2.97
C VAL A 74 0.39 51.24 -1.91
N ARG A 75 -0.89 51.34 -2.34
CA ARG A 75 -2.06 51.36 -1.46
C ARG A 75 -2.71 49.99 -1.45
N VAL A 76 -3.04 49.52 -0.23
CA VAL A 76 -3.71 48.23 0.02
C VAL A 76 -4.83 48.44 1.02
N VAL A 77 -6.00 47.89 0.75
CA VAL A 77 -7.09 47.83 1.73
C VAL A 77 -6.94 46.55 2.54
N CYS A 78 -6.79 46.67 3.86
CA CYS A 78 -6.53 45.59 4.78
C CYS A 78 -7.67 45.46 5.79
N GLY A 79 -8.16 44.23 5.99
CA GLY A 79 -9.19 43.87 6.97
C GLY A 79 -8.64 43.30 8.29
N ALA A 80 -7.34 43.14 8.39
CA ALA A 80 -6.72 42.53 9.57
C ALA A 80 -6.71 43.51 10.76
N PRO A 81 -7.07 43.08 11.98
CA PRO A 81 -7.19 43.93 13.14
C PRO A 81 -5.85 44.47 13.64
N ASN A 82 -4.75 43.78 13.37
CA ASN A 82 -3.40 44.13 13.79
C ASN A 82 -2.68 45.12 12.81
N ALA A 83 -3.30 45.43 11.68
CA ALA A 83 -2.69 46.40 10.75
C ALA A 83 -2.47 47.78 11.40
N ARG A 84 -1.23 48.25 11.47
CA ARG A 84 -0.83 49.55 12.11
C ARG A 84 0.30 50.23 11.38
N THR A 85 0.36 51.52 11.55
CA THR A 85 1.47 52.35 11.07
C THR A 85 2.80 51.91 11.69
N GLY A 86 3.82 51.80 10.86
CA GLY A 86 5.18 51.43 11.27
C GLY A 86 5.47 49.92 11.24
N MET A 87 4.45 49.05 11.24
CA MET A 87 4.67 47.60 11.24
C MET A 87 5.34 47.12 9.96
N LYS A 88 6.06 46.03 10.06
CA LYS A 88 6.55 45.26 8.91
C LYS A 88 5.73 44.00 8.74
N GLY A 89 5.41 43.64 7.52
CA GLY A 89 4.62 42.47 7.19
C GLY A 89 5.04 41.90 5.84
N VAL A 90 4.34 40.86 5.39
CA VAL A 90 4.58 40.21 4.11
C VAL A 90 3.56 40.75 3.10
N PHE A 91 4.04 41.25 1.99
CA PHE A 91 3.26 41.82 0.89
C PHE A 91 3.22 40.88 -0.31
N ALA A 92 2.02 40.64 -0.81
CA ALA A 92 1.75 39.96 -2.06
C ALA A 92 1.36 41.02 -3.12
N PRO A 93 2.14 41.20 -4.21
CA PRO A 93 1.78 42.09 -5.30
C PRO A 93 0.59 41.56 -6.13
N PRO A 94 -0.03 42.38 -6.99
CA PRO A 94 -1.01 41.93 -7.95
C PRO A 94 -0.46 40.76 -8.81
N ASP A 95 -1.36 39.92 -9.32
CA ASP A 95 -1.07 38.73 -10.12
C ASP A 95 -0.32 37.61 -9.36
N THR A 96 -0.19 37.71 -8.03
CA THR A 96 0.38 36.68 -7.18
C THR A 96 -0.69 35.64 -6.83
N PHE A 97 -0.35 34.35 -6.98
CA PHE A 97 -1.12 33.24 -6.46
C PHE A 97 -0.92 33.13 -4.95
N ILE A 98 -2.01 33.03 -4.19
CA ILE A 98 -2.03 32.91 -2.71
C ILE A 98 -2.22 31.42 -2.34
N PRO A 99 -1.16 30.70 -1.87
CA PRO A 99 -1.20 29.24 -1.70
C PRO A 99 -2.32 28.78 -0.73
N GLY A 100 -2.50 29.45 0.40
CA GLY A 100 -3.46 29.04 1.43
C GLY A 100 -4.93 29.30 1.08
N THR A 101 -5.23 30.08 0.02
CA THR A 101 -6.61 30.35 -0.42
C THR A 101 -6.92 29.85 -1.82
N GLY A 102 -5.88 29.51 -2.62
CA GLY A 102 -6.02 29.06 -4.00
C GLY A 102 -6.45 30.14 -5.00
N ILE A 103 -6.38 31.44 -4.62
CA ILE A 103 -6.78 32.55 -5.48
C ILE A 103 -5.57 33.33 -6.04
N THR A 104 -5.71 33.89 -7.22
CA THR A 104 -4.74 34.82 -7.79
C THR A 104 -5.21 36.25 -7.56
N LEU A 105 -4.35 37.08 -6.92
CA LEU A 105 -4.66 38.48 -6.62
C LEU A 105 -4.78 39.29 -7.90
N LYS A 106 -5.75 40.20 -7.89
CA LYS A 106 -5.87 41.23 -8.94
C LYS A 106 -5.97 42.61 -8.30
N VAL A 107 -5.56 43.66 -9.04
CA VAL A 107 -5.87 45.00 -8.62
C VAL A 107 -7.39 45.16 -8.58
N GLY A 108 -7.91 45.54 -7.44
CA GLY A 108 -9.36 45.70 -7.20
C GLY A 108 -9.70 47.01 -6.54
N GLU A 109 -10.99 47.35 -6.57
CA GLU A 109 -11.56 48.46 -5.83
C GLU A 109 -12.44 47.91 -4.70
N ILE A 110 -12.09 48.25 -3.45
CA ILE A 110 -12.79 47.82 -2.27
C ILE A 110 -13.52 49.00 -1.66
N ARG A 111 -14.83 49.03 -1.78
CA ARG A 111 -15.72 50.13 -1.31
C ARG A 111 -15.27 51.54 -1.73
N GLY A 112 -14.84 51.69 -2.98
CA GLY A 112 -14.40 52.98 -3.56
C GLY A 112 -12.91 53.30 -3.36
N VAL A 113 -12.13 52.38 -2.76
CA VAL A 113 -10.67 52.56 -2.60
C VAL A 113 -9.91 51.50 -3.40
N ARG A 114 -8.99 51.93 -4.26
CA ARG A 114 -8.12 51.03 -5.05
C ARG A 114 -7.15 50.31 -4.14
N SER A 115 -7.11 48.99 -4.25
CA SER A 115 -6.16 48.09 -3.57
C SER A 115 -5.28 47.41 -4.60
N ALA A 116 -3.96 47.56 -4.48
CA ALA A 116 -2.96 47.02 -5.41
C ALA A 116 -2.07 46.00 -4.70
N GLY A 117 -2.66 44.86 -4.29
CA GLY A 117 -1.99 43.78 -3.57
C GLY A 117 -2.63 43.47 -2.20
N MET A 118 -1.96 42.70 -1.40
CA MET A 118 -2.44 42.21 -0.10
C MET A 118 -1.29 42.07 0.92
N LEU A 119 -1.56 42.42 2.17
CA LEU A 119 -0.75 41.96 3.31
C LEU A 119 -1.30 40.62 3.77
N VAL A 120 -0.45 39.62 3.96
CA VAL A 120 -0.84 38.26 4.14
C VAL A 120 -0.61 37.74 5.56
N SER A 121 -1.46 36.80 5.98
CA SER A 121 -1.32 36.00 7.19
C SER A 121 -0.48 34.73 6.95
N GLU A 122 -0.16 34.01 8.01
CA GLU A 122 0.54 32.74 7.93
C GLU A 122 -0.26 31.69 7.12
N ARG A 123 -1.58 31.65 7.33
CA ARG A 123 -2.49 30.77 6.60
C ARG A 123 -2.51 31.06 5.09
N GLU A 124 -2.52 32.33 4.71
CA GLU A 124 -2.54 32.73 3.30
C GLU A 124 -1.23 32.37 2.59
N LEU A 125 -0.11 32.35 3.31
CA LEU A 125 1.17 31.85 2.81
C LEU A 125 1.23 30.31 2.73
N GLY A 126 0.25 29.58 3.32
CA GLY A 126 0.28 28.12 3.42
C GLY A 126 1.31 27.60 4.43
N LEU A 127 1.71 28.44 5.41
CA LEU A 127 2.75 28.12 6.39
C LEU A 127 2.19 27.65 7.76
N GLY A 128 0.89 27.86 8.00
CA GLY A 128 0.21 27.50 9.24
C GLY A 128 -1.28 27.79 9.19
N GLU A 129 -1.96 27.69 10.31
CA GLU A 129 -3.42 27.87 10.42
C GLU A 129 -3.81 29.29 10.94
N ASP A 130 -2.84 30.10 11.39
CA ASP A 130 -3.14 31.42 11.95
C ASP A 130 -3.58 32.39 10.85
N HIS A 131 -4.77 32.94 11.06
CA HIS A 131 -5.43 33.93 10.22
C HIS A 131 -6.08 35.06 11.03
N ALA A 132 -5.77 35.18 12.32
CA ALA A 132 -6.31 36.21 13.18
C ALA A 132 -5.80 37.63 12.81
N GLY A 133 -4.70 37.71 12.08
CA GLY A 133 -4.11 38.94 11.57
C GLY A 133 -3.11 38.68 10.44
N ILE A 134 -2.55 39.78 9.89
CA ILE A 134 -1.41 39.71 8.99
C ILE A 134 -0.14 39.37 9.77
N LEU A 135 0.82 38.73 9.07
CA LEU A 135 2.10 38.38 9.67
C LEU A 135 2.84 39.61 10.13
N ASP A 136 3.23 39.68 11.41
CA ASP A 136 3.92 40.80 12.04
C ASP A 136 5.41 40.46 12.19
N LEU A 137 6.24 41.06 11.38
CA LEU A 137 7.67 40.82 11.32
C LEU A 137 8.44 41.71 12.29
N PRO A 138 9.61 41.25 12.80
CA PRO A 138 10.48 42.06 13.64
C PRO A 138 10.95 43.37 12.96
N ASP A 139 11.27 44.36 13.75
CA ASP A 139 11.67 45.71 13.25
C ASP A 139 12.98 45.70 12.44
N ASP A 140 13.83 44.72 12.60
CA ASP A 140 15.08 44.51 11.87
C ASP A 140 14.88 43.80 10.51
N ALA A 141 13.67 43.25 10.23
CA ALA A 141 13.39 42.63 8.94
C ALA A 141 13.62 43.58 7.76
N PRO A 142 14.45 43.23 6.74
CA PRO A 142 14.84 44.13 5.67
C PRO A 142 13.74 44.33 4.62
N VAL A 143 13.25 45.56 4.47
CA VAL A 143 12.19 45.88 3.50
C VAL A 143 12.67 45.65 2.07
N GLY A 144 11.80 45.05 1.23
CA GLY A 144 12.05 44.76 -0.18
C GLY A 144 12.72 43.41 -0.45
N VAL A 145 13.24 42.74 0.58
CA VAL A 145 13.82 41.39 0.42
C VAL A 145 12.71 40.36 0.23
N PRO A 146 12.91 39.31 -0.60
CA PRO A 146 11.98 38.18 -0.71
C PRO A 146 11.75 37.55 0.67
N TYR A 147 10.48 37.36 1.04
CA TYR A 147 10.14 36.82 2.34
C TYR A 147 10.69 35.38 2.54
N ALA A 148 10.58 34.56 1.48
CA ALA A 148 11.10 33.17 1.52
C ALA A 148 12.60 33.13 1.87
N GLN A 149 13.39 34.04 1.28
CA GLN A 149 14.83 34.13 1.52
C GLN A 149 15.15 34.54 2.95
N TRP A 150 14.47 35.58 3.46
CA TRP A 150 14.68 36.08 4.82
C TRP A 150 14.23 35.04 5.87
N ALA A 151 13.06 34.42 5.65
CA ALA A 151 12.52 33.35 6.50
C ALA A 151 13.26 32.01 6.33
N GLY A 152 14.14 31.91 5.33
CA GLY A 152 14.89 30.72 4.97
C GLY A 152 14.00 29.56 4.53
N LEU A 153 12.99 29.87 3.76
CA LEU A 153 12.06 28.90 3.13
C LEU A 153 12.42 28.62 1.69
N ASP A 154 13.54 29.15 1.21
CA ASP A 154 14.08 29.03 -0.14
C ASP A 154 15.04 27.84 -0.30
N ASP A 155 14.99 26.88 0.60
CA ASP A 155 15.78 25.65 0.61
C ASP A 155 14.87 24.45 0.29
N PRO A 156 14.85 23.95 -0.96
CA PRO A 156 13.97 22.86 -1.35
C PRO A 156 14.21 21.60 -0.53
N LEU A 157 13.14 21.01 -0.05
CA LEU A 157 13.13 19.70 0.61
C LEU A 157 12.98 18.61 -0.44
N ILE A 158 13.91 17.66 -0.43
CA ILE A 158 13.96 16.51 -1.34
C ILE A 158 13.66 15.25 -0.52
N ASP A 159 12.72 14.45 -0.98
CA ASP A 159 12.42 13.13 -0.41
C ASP A 159 12.73 12.03 -1.42
N VAL A 160 13.59 11.08 -1.04
CA VAL A 160 13.99 9.96 -1.88
C VAL A 160 13.65 8.63 -1.21
N SER A 161 13.17 7.69 -2.00
CA SER A 161 13.03 6.29 -1.63
C SER A 161 14.40 5.62 -1.65
N VAL A 162 14.74 4.95 -0.57
CA VAL A 162 16.00 4.24 -0.45
C VAL A 162 15.71 2.76 -0.27
N THR A 163 16.20 1.93 -1.16
CA THR A 163 16.05 0.48 -1.10
C THR A 163 16.72 -0.12 0.14
N PRO A 164 16.24 -1.24 0.68
CA PRO A 164 16.77 -1.81 1.92
C PRO A 164 18.27 -2.16 1.89
N ASN A 165 18.83 -2.50 0.73
CA ASN A 165 20.24 -2.80 0.54
C ASN A 165 21.13 -1.56 0.66
N ARG A 166 20.62 -0.36 0.34
CA ARG A 166 21.40 0.89 0.33
C ARG A 166 21.37 1.58 1.69
N GLY A 167 21.78 0.88 2.75
CA GLY A 167 21.90 1.42 4.11
C GLY A 167 22.76 2.69 4.20
N ASP A 168 23.79 2.80 3.36
CA ASP A 168 24.65 3.97 3.25
C ASP A 168 23.93 5.24 2.79
N CYS A 169 22.86 5.12 1.99
CA CYS A 169 22.05 6.23 1.49
C CYS A 169 20.95 6.68 2.46
N PHE A 170 20.81 6.03 3.64
CA PHE A 170 20.04 6.58 4.76
C PHE A 170 20.80 7.71 5.50
N ALA A 171 21.69 8.40 4.76
CA ALA A 171 22.47 9.55 5.20
C ALA A 171 22.62 10.57 4.09
N VAL A 172 22.60 11.87 4.43
CA VAL A 172 22.82 12.95 3.45
C VAL A 172 24.18 12.79 2.78
N ARG A 173 25.23 12.47 3.57
CA ARG A 173 26.57 12.24 3.05
C ARG A 173 26.67 10.99 2.14
N GLY A 174 25.88 9.94 2.39
CA GLY A 174 25.82 8.76 1.52
C GLY A 174 25.23 9.10 0.15
N ILE A 175 24.13 9.85 0.14
CA ILE A 175 23.53 10.36 -1.10
C ILE A 175 24.50 11.29 -1.84
N ALA A 176 25.21 12.14 -1.12
CA ALA A 176 26.24 13.00 -1.71
C ALA A 176 27.37 12.19 -2.38
N ARG A 177 27.82 11.07 -1.79
CA ARG A 177 28.80 10.17 -2.42
C ARG A 177 28.32 9.63 -3.76
N ASP A 178 27.06 9.18 -3.82
CA ASP A 178 26.49 8.64 -5.06
C ASP A 178 26.37 9.70 -6.17
N LEU A 179 25.96 10.92 -5.83
CA LEU A 179 25.91 12.03 -6.76
C LEU A 179 27.30 12.43 -7.27
N ALA A 180 28.32 12.40 -6.40
CA ALA A 180 29.69 12.62 -6.79
C ALA A 180 30.20 11.50 -7.72
N ALA A 181 29.91 10.25 -7.43
CA ALA A 181 30.22 9.11 -8.28
C ALA A 181 29.53 9.21 -9.66
N ALA A 182 28.32 9.77 -9.71
CA ALA A 182 27.58 10.03 -10.93
C ALA A 182 28.15 11.21 -11.76
N GLY A 183 29.10 11.97 -11.22
CA GLY A 183 29.81 13.03 -11.92
C GLY A 183 29.10 14.40 -11.94
N VAL A 184 28.06 14.60 -11.16
CA VAL A 184 27.34 15.91 -11.07
C VAL A 184 27.89 16.82 -9.97
N ALA A 185 28.83 16.31 -9.16
CA ALA A 185 29.41 17.03 -8.03
C ALA A 185 30.78 16.47 -7.68
N THR A 186 31.51 17.20 -6.83
CA THR A 186 32.72 16.71 -6.14
C THR A 186 32.40 16.58 -4.65
N LEU A 187 32.66 15.40 -4.06
CA LEU A 187 32.45 15.17 -2.63
C LEU A 187 33.49 15.93 -1.82
N LYS A 188 33.03 16.78 -0.91
CA LYS A 188 33.94 17.50 0.01
C LYS A 188 34.57 16.51 1.01
N PRO A 189 35.87 16.65 1.29
CA PRO A 189 36.54 15.84 2.30
C PRO A 189 35.90 16.09 3.68
N TRP A 190 35.75 15.02 4.47
CA TRP A 190 35.28 15.09 5.84
C TRP A 190 36.25 14.40 6.74
N GLN A 191 37.01 15.16 7.49
CA GLN A 191 38.03 14.71 8.40
C GLN A 191 37.96 15.55 9.68
N PRO A 192 37.25 15.10 10.72
CA PRO A 192 37.12 15.84 11.96
C PRO A 192 38.46 15.90 12.68
N ALA A 193 38.71 17.03 13.30
CA ALA A 193 39.91 17.17 14.15
C ALA A 193 39.76 16.32 15.40
N LYS A 194 40.87 15.70 15.82
CA LYS A 194 40.88 14.99 17.10
C LYS A 194 40.84 15.96 18.26
N VAL A 195 39.96 15.67 19.23
CA VAL A 195 39.80 16.48 20.44
C VAL A 195 40.61 15.90 21.56
N ALA A 196 41.59 16.66 22.04
CA ALA A 196 42.43 16.21 23.15
C ALA A 196 41.64 16.07 24.48
N PRO A 197 41.78 14.98 25.20
CA PRO A 197 41.12 14.84 26.52
C PRO A 197 41.78 15.74 27.55
N VAL A 198 41.00 16.27 28.48
CA VAL A 198 41.50 17.09 29.61
C VAL A 198 41.35 16.39 30.98
N PHE A 199 40.65 15.25 31.03
CA PHE A 199 40.57 14.44 32.24
C PHE A 199 40.45 12.94 31.90
N ARG A 200 40.67 12.12 32.91
CA ARG A 200 40.50 10.65 32.87
C ARG A 200 39.28 10.25 33.72
N GLY A 201 38.62 9.17 33.33
CA GLY A 201 37.51 8.60 34.06
C GLY A 201 36.13 8.97 33.46
N GLY A 202 35.07 8.42 34.01
CA GLY A 202 33.70 8.46 33.57
C GLY A 202 33.13 7.06 33.48
N PRO A 203 31.88 6.91 33.03
CA PRO A 203 31.27 5.61 32.79
C PRO A 203 32.11 4.73 31.82
N ARG A 204 32.12 3.43 32.11
CA ARG A 204 32.82 2.43 31.34
C ARG A 204 31.82 1.46 30.67
N TRP A 205 32.18 0.94 29.51
CA TRP A 205 31.44 -0.10 28.85
C TRP A 205 31.85 -1.50 29.32
N GLN A 206 30.89 -2.40 29.48
CA GLN A 206 31.08 -3.83 29.64
C GLN A 206 30.19 -4.56 28.62
N ILE A 207 30.75 -5.43 27.81
CA ILE A 207 30.01 -6.23 26.84
C ILE A 207 29.94 -7.67 27.33
N ASP A 208 28.76 -8.05 27.82
CA ASP A 208 28.44 -9.43 28.21
C ASP A 208 27.87 -10.22 27.02
N TRP A 209 27.52 -9.53 25.91
CA TRP A 209 26.97 -10.15 24.72
C TRP A 209 27.64 -9.63 23.41
N PRO A 210 28.86 -10.12 23.09
CA PRO A 210 29.61 -9.66 21.92
C PRO A 210 28.90 -9.91 20.59
N ALA A 211 28.08 -10.97 20.49
CA ALA A 211 27.30 -11.25 19.28
C ALA A 211 26.20 -10.20 19.00
N ALA A 212 25.75 -9.46 19.99
CA ALA A 212 24.76 -8.40 19.83
C ALA A 212 25.40 -7.01 19.66
N CYS A 213 26.55 -6.79 20.31
CA CYS A 213 27.33 -5.58 20.19
C CYS A 213 28.83 -5.94 20.20
N PRO A 214 29.47 -6.07 19.03
CA PRO A 214 30.89 -6.42 18.96
C PRO A 214 31.83 -5.28 19.39
N TRP A 215 31.40 -4.01 19.27
CA TRP A 215 32.24 -2.85 19.50
C TRP A 215 31.46 -1.63 19.87
N ILE A 216 31.90 -0.92 20.91
CA ILE A 216 31.29 0.31 21.38
C ILE A 216 32.37 1.30 21.89
N LEU A 217 32.17 2.57 21.50
CA LEU A 217 32.92 3.70 21.98
C LEU A 217 32.03 4.58 22.87
N GLY A 218 32.66 5.26 23.82
CA GLY A 218 32.00 6.26 24.63
C GLY A 218 32.92 7.42 24.98
N ARG A 219 32.36 8.57 25.26
CA ARG A 219 33.10 9.73 25.73
C ARG A 219 32.33 10.56 26.69
N THR A 220 32.90 10.89 27.85
CA THR A 220 32.32 11.79 28.82
C THR A 220 32.72 13.24 28.52
N ILE A 221 31.75 14.16 28.57
CA ILE A 221 31.99 15.61 28.55
C ILE A 221 31.32 16.18 29.78
N ARG A 222 32.11 16.82 30.67
CA ARG A 222 31.61 17.42 31.93
C ARG A 222 31.66 18.94 31.87
N ASN A 223 31.03 19.61 32.83
CA ASN A 223 31.00 21.06 32.96
C ASN A 223 30.40 21.76 31.72
N LEU A 224 29.49 21.08 31.02
CA LEU A 224 28.79 21.65 29.88
C LEU A 224 27.51 22.37 30.32
N ARG A 225 26.92 23.14 29.39
CA ARG A 225 25.63 23.80 29.57
C ARG A 225 24.70 23.41 28.41
N ASN A 226 23.75 22.54 28.74
CA ASN A 226 22.71 22.16 27.78
C ASN A 226 21.62 23.25 27.70
N GLY A 227 20.94 23.32 26.58
CA GLY A 227 19.85 24.26 26.33
C GLY A 227 19.20 24.08 24.96
N PRO A 228 18.42 25.07 24.52
CA PRO A 228 17.90 25.05 23.14
C PRO A 228 19.02 25.08 22.12
N SER A 229 18.86 24.30 21.05
CA SER A 229 19.80 24.28 19.92
C SER A 229 19.84 25.63 19.20
N PRO A 230 20.96 25.97 18.55
CA PRO A 230 21.03 27.17 17.73
C PRO A 230 20.03 27.11 16.56
N PRO A 231 19.52 28.25 16.08
CA PRO A 231 18.45 28.30 15.05
C PRO A 231 18.75 27.51 13.80
N TRP A 232 20.02 27.47 13.35
CA TRP A 232 20.40 26.70 12.15
C TRP A 232 20.18 25.19 12.33
N LEU A 233 20.47 24.65 13.52
CA LEU A 233 20.30 23.23 13.82
C LEU A 233 18.82 22.88 13.97
N GLN A 234 18.07 23.72 14.70
CA GLN A 234 16.61 23.56 14.81
C GLN A 234 15.94 23.55 13.44
N LYS A 235 16.27 24.53 12.57
CA LYS A 235 15.73 24.65 11.22
C LYS A 235 16.04 23.39 10.39
N ARG A 236 17.28 22.91 10.43
CA ARG A 236 17.71 21.72 9.70
C ARG A 236 16.95 20.45 10.12
N LEU A 237 16.75 20.26 11.43
CA LEU A 237 15.98 19.12 11.92
C LEU A 237 14.48 19.24 11.60
N MET A 238 13.90 20.43 11.77
CA MET A 238 12.49 20.67 11.44
C MET A 238 12.20 20.45 9.95
N SER A 239 13.13 20.78 9.06
CA SER A 239 12.94 20.58 7.63
C SER A 239 12.73 19.11 7.25
N VAL A 240 13.29 18.18 7.99
CA VAL A 240 13.12 16.73 7.78
C VAL A 240 12.06 16.10 8.68
N GLY A 241 11.28 16.90 9.41
CA GLY A 241 10.18 16.46 10.25
C GLY A 241 10.58 16.09 11.68
N LEU A 242 11.83 16.38 12.10
CA LEU A 242 12.29 16.12 13.46
C LEU A 242 12.02 17.34 14.35
N ARG A 243 11.43 17.11 15.52
CA ARG A 243 11.20 18.16 16.52
C ARG A 243 12.48 18.40 17.32
N PRO A 244 13.01 19.64 17.37
CA PRO A 244 14.11 19.98 18.26
C PRO A 244 13.75 19.76 19.73
N ILE A 245 14.67 19.21 20.52
CA ILE A 245 14.47 18.88 21.93
C ILE A 245 15.41 19.72 22.80
N ASN A 246 16.71 19.48 22.68
CA ASN A 246 17.79 20.25 23.30
C ASN A 246 19.09 19.97 22.52
N THR A 247 20.10 20.79 22.70
CA THR A 247 21.33 20.75 21.89
C THR A 247 22.01 19.38 21.90
N LEU A 248 22.09 18.68 23.01
CA LEU A 248 22.73 17.35 23.09
C LEU A 248 21.99 16.32 22.24
N VAL A 249 20.66 16.23 22.38
CA VAL A 249 19.82 15.30 21.63
C VAL A 249 19.77 15.69 20.15
N ASP A 250 19.71 16.97 19.84
CA ASP A 250 19.62 17.47 18.47
C ASP A 250 20.93 17.21 17.70
N ILE A 251 22.09 17.22 18.37
CA ILE A 251 23.37 16.78 17.79
C ILE A 251 23.30 15.28 17.41
N THR A 252 22.76 14.41 18.27
CA THR A 252 22.66 12.99 17.95
C THR A 252 21.73 12.74 16.77
N ASN A 253 20.62 13.46 16.68
CA ASN A 253 19.70 13.43 15.53
C ASN A 253 20.39 13.94 14.24
N LEU A 254 21.15 15.02 14.34
CA LEU A 254 21.92 15.52 13.20
C LEU A 254 22.88 14.45 12.66
N PHE A 255 23.67 13.81 13.51
CA PHE A 255 24.60 12.74 13.08
C PHE A 255 23.89 11.53 12.49
N THR A 256 22.74 11.21 13.02
CA THR A 256 21.87 10.13 12.50
C THR A 256 21.46 10.41 11.04
N ILE A 257 20.99 11.61 10.74
CA ILE A 257 20.50 11.98 9.39
C ILE A 257 21.66 12.34 8.46
N ASP A 258 22.65 13.09 8.95
CA ASP A 258 23.75 13.62 8.13
C ASP A 258 24.74 12.53 7.69
N LEU A 259 25.17 11.68 8.63
CA LEU A 259 26.22 10.70 8.43
C LEU A 259 25.72 9.24 8.44
N GLY A 260 24.43 9.00 8.72
CA GLY A 260 23.91 7.65 8.92
C GLY A 260 24.47 6.98 10.17
N ARG A 261 24.94 7.78 11.13
CA ARG A 261 25.60 7.32 12.35
C ARG A 261 24.76 7.66 13.58
N PRO A 262 23.82 6.80 14.00
CA PRO A 262 23.08 7.04 15.23
C PRO A 262 24.01 7.09 16.43
N LEU A 263 23.84 8.10 17.27
CA LEU A 263 24.47 8.29 18.55
C LEU A 263 23.41 8.33 19.63
N HIS A 264 23.79 7.99 20.87
CA HIS A 264 22.96 8.22 22.04
C HIS A 264 23.73 9.00 23.09
N VAL A 265 23.00 9.68 23.97
CA VAL A 265 23.59 10.49 25.06
C VAL A 265 22.89 10.18 26.37
N PHE A 266 23.69 9.85 27.38
CA PHE A 266 23.21 9.64 28.74
C PHE A 266 23.60 10.81 29.63
N ASP A 267 22.71 11.30 30.48
CA ASP A 267 23.03 12.21 31.56
C ASP A 267 23.82 11.44 32.63
N VAL A 268 25.09 11.76 32.81
CA VAL A 268 25.97 11.06 33.74
C VAL A 268 25.49 11.13 35.17
N ALA A 269 24.85 12.23 35.56
CA ALA A 269 24.30 12.42 36.94
C ALA A 269 23.10 11.51 37.25
N LYS A 270 22.43 11.00 36.19
CA LYS A 270 21.28 10.10 36.29
C LYS A 270 21.66 8.62 36.23
N LEU A 271 22.89 8.30 35.84
CA LEU A 271 23.39 6.93 35.83
C LEU A 271 23.68 6.43 37.24
N THR A 272 23.35 5.16 37.47
CA THR A 272 23.66 4.50 38.76
C THR A 272 24.88 3.60 38.59
N GLY A 273 25.98 3.96 39.28
CA GLY A 273 27.27 3.30 39.14
C GLY A 273 28.11 3.85 37.98
N ASP A 274 29.23 3.20 37.69
CA ASP A 274 30.24 3.63 36.71
C ASP A 274 30.38 2.66 35.53
N VAL A 275 29.49 1.68 35.39
CA VAL A 275 29.49 0.67 34.33
C VAL A 275 28.15 0.58 33.64
N LEU A 276 28.16 0.71 32.31
CA LEU A 276 27.05 0.39 31.42
C LEU A 276 27.31 -0.95 30.75
N THR A 277 26.43 -1.92 30.99
CA THR A 277 26.57 -3.29 30.52
C THR A 277 25.63 -3.59 29.36
N LEU A 278 26.18 -4.09 28.24
CA LEU A 278 25.42 -4.62 27.12
C LEU A 278 25.21 -6.12 27.33
N ARG A 279 23.96 -6.53 27.53
CA ARG A 279 23.58 -7.88 27.89
C ARG A 279 22.22 -8.29 27.33
N PRO A 280 21.86 -9.60 27.30
CA PRO A 280 20.49 -10.02 27.08
C PRO A 280 19.51 -9.39 28.07
N GLY A 281 18.29 -9.12 27.62
CA GLY A 281 17.19 -8.77 28.50
C GLY A 281 16.88 -9.90 29.50
N ARG A 282 16.23 -9.56 30.63
CA ARG A 282 15.87 -10.51 31.71
C ARG A 282 14.41 -10.40 32.11
N GLY A 283 13.57 -9.84 31.20
CA GLY A 283 12.16 -9.57 31.48
C GLY A 283 11.91 -8.28 32.27
N GLU A 284 12.91 -7.41 32.37
CA GLU A 284 12.76 -6.09 33.01
C GLU A 284 11.90 -5.15 32.17
N THR A 285 11.16 -4.28 32.82
CA THR A 285 10.38 -3.22 32.18
C THR A 285 11.07 -1.87 32.40
N PHE A 286 11.13 -1.04 31.36
CA PHE A 286 11.64 0.32 31.44
C PHE A 286 10.75 1.29 30.68
N ARG A 287 10.73 2.53 31.09
CA ARG A 287 10.05 3.64 30.44
C ARG A 287 10.93 4.20 29.35
N ALA A 288 10.50 4.12 28.09
CA ALA A 288 11.25 4.58 26.93
C ALA A 288 10.97 6.06 26.60
N LEU A 289 11.85 6.71 25.82
CA LEU A 289 11.76 8.11 25.39
C LEU A 289 10.48 8.49 24.64
N ASN A 290 9.75 7.52 24.07
CA ASN A 290 8.45 7.72 23.45
C ASN A 290 7.28 7.70 24.46
N GLY A 291 7.56 7.61 25.75
CA GLY A 291 6.59 7.60 26.85
C GLY A 291 5.83 6.29 27.00
N ARG A 292 6.29 5.19 26.41
CA ARG A 292 5.73 3.83 26.58
C ARG A 292 6.63 2.96 27.44
N ASP A 293 6.02 2.00 28.12
CA ASP A 293 6.73 0.98 28.88
C ASP A 293 6.95 -0.25 28.00
N TYR A 294 8.19 -0.77 28.02
CA TYR A 294 8.56 -1.98 27.27
C TYR A 294 9.21 -3.01 28.19
N THR A 295 8.85 -4.26 28.00
CA THR A 295 9.48 -5.41 28.67
C THR A 295 10.56 -5.99 27.78
N VAL A 296 11.81 -5.98 28.24
CA VAL A 296 12.98 -6.38 27.45
C VAL A 296 13.15 -7.90 27.51
N ALA A 297 12.91 -8.59 26.39
CA ALA A 297 13.00 -10.03 26.28
C ALA A 297 14.48 -10.53 26.27
N ALA A 298 14.68 -11.83 26.46
CA ALA A 298 16.02 -12.41 26.47
C ALA A 298 16.75 -12.29 25.10
N GLU A 299 16.03 -12.16 24.03
CA GLU A 299 16.54 -11.96 22.67
C GLU A 299 16.88 -10.50 22.35
N ASP A 300 16.44 -9.55 23.19
CA ASP A 300 16.72 -8.13 23.03
C ASP A 300 18.05 -7.78 23.71
N CYS A 301 18.84 -6.94 23.07
CA CYS A 301 20.06 -6.41 23.70
C CYS A 301 19.70 -5.19 24.55
N ALA A 302 19.96 -5.29 25.84
CA ALA A 302 19.80 -4.20 26.80
C ALA A 302 21.13 -3.50 27.06
N ILE A 303 21.09 -2.15 27.18
CA ILE A 303 22.12 -1.37 27.84
C ILE A 303 21.62 -1.07 29.24
N ALA A 304 22.31 -1.56 30.25
CA ALA A 304 21.88 -1.45 31.65
C ALA A 304 22.99 -0.91 32.55
N ASP A 305 22.61 -0.11 33.53
CA ASP A 305 23.46 0.28 34.66
C ASP A 305 23.14 -0.56 35.91
N ALA A 306 23.59 -0.11 37.10
CA ALA A 306 23.32 -0.83 38.33
C ALA A 306 21.86 -0.73 38.80
N ALA A 307 21.09 0.24 38.29
CA ALA A 307 19.65 0.39 38.64
C ALA A 307 18.75 -0.46 37.72
N GLY A 308 19.20 -0.78 36.48
CA GLY A 308 18.43 -1.54 35.53
C GLY A 308 18.64 -1.14 34.07
N VAL A 309 17.66 -1.46 33.21
CA VAL A 309 17.73 -1.18 31.77
C VAL A 309 17.56 0.31 31.52
N GLN A 310 18.50 0.87 30.74
CA GLN A 310 18.52 2.28 30.34
C GLN A 310 18.22 2.48 28.86
N SER A 311 18.36 1.40 28.05
CA SER A 311 18.09 1.46 26.59
C SER A 311 17.92 0.05 26.03
N MET A 312 17.10 -0.10 24.98
CA MET A 312 17.18 -1.21 24.04
C MET A 312 18.16 -0.82 22.92
N ALA A 313 19.29 -1.51 22.89
CA ALA A 313 20.45 -1.21 22.05
C ALA A 313 20.09 -1.05 20.56
N GLY A 314 20.39 0.12 20.01
CA GLY A 314 20.12 0.45 18.60
C GLY A 314 18.64 0.66 18.23
N VAL A 315 17.71 0.58 19.19
CA VAL A 315 16.25 0.70 18.96
C VAL A 315 15.68 1.94 19.63
N ILE A 316 15.75 2.06 20.95
CA ILE A 316 15.20 3.19 21.70
C ILE A 316 15.84 3.37 23.07
N GLY A 317 16.15 4.61 23.43
CA GLY A 317 16.66 4.98 24.75
C GLY A 317 15.58 5.05 25.83
N GLY A 318 15.97 5.00 27.09
CA GLY A 318 15.12 5.17 28.26
C GLY A 318 14.98 6.63 28.70
N GLU A 319 13.85 6.94 29.31
CA GLU A 319 13.54 8.28 29.81
C GLU A 319 14.40 8.62 31.07
N ALA A 320 14.68 7.62 31.89
CA ALA A 320 15.33 7.81 33.19
C ALA A 320 16.72 8.47 33.13
N THR A 321 17.49 8.16 32.08
CA THR A 321 18.85 8.70 31.86
C THR A 321 18.92 9.73 30.75
N GLY A 322 17.77 10.20 30.26
CA GLY A 322 17.66 11.19 29.19
C GLY A 322 18.23 12.56 29.61
N CYS A 323 18.87 13.26 28.66
CA CYS A 323 19.40 14.60 28.84
C CYS A 323 18.31 15.65 28.82
N ASP A 324 18.38 16.64 29.71
CA ASP A 324 17.47 17.78 29.79
C ASP A 324 18.25 19.11 29.99
N ALA A 325 17.55 20.22 30.20
CA ALA A 325 18.17 21.54 30.36
C ALA A 325 19.08 21.66 31.60
N THR A 326 18.98 20.74 32.54
CA THR A 326 19.81 20.72 33.78
C THR A 326 21.04 19.85 33.64
N THR A 327 21.18 19.11 32.56
CA THR A 327 22.32 18.22 32.28
C THR A 327 23.61 19.03 32.17
N THR A 328 24.59 18.71 33.03
CA THR A 328 25.92 19.34 33.05
C THR A 328 27.05 18.39 32.70
N SER A 329 26.75 17.10 32.60
CA SER A 329 27.72 16.07 32.22
C SER A 329 27.04 15.01 31.38
N VAL A 330 27.59 14.70 30.22
CA VAL A 330 27.02 13.77 29.24
C VAL A 330 27.99 12.65 28.91
N PHE A 331 27.47 11.44 28.73
CA PHE A 331 28.21 10.32 28.16
C PHE A 331 27.67 10.00 26.79
N ILE A 332 28.51 10.19 25.76
CA ILE A 332 28.16 9.90 24.37
C ILE A 332 28.37 8.41 24.11
N GLU A 333 27.37 7.75 23.52
CA GLU A 333 27.42 6.37 23.02
C GLU A 333 27.61 6.36 21.50
N CYS A 334 28.52 5.51 21.02
CA CYS A 334 28.71 5.22 19.61
C CYS A 334 29.02 3.74 19.45
N ALA A 335 28.08 2.95 18.94
CA ALA A 335 28.16 1.48 18.94
C ALA A 335 27.99 0.86 17.56
N VAL A 336 28.43 -0.39 17.38
CA VAL A 336 28.01 -1.30 16.32
C VAL A 336 27.12 -2.35 16.96
N PHE A 337 25.90 -2.50 16.45
CA PHE A 337 24.97 -3.54 16.87
C PHE A 337 24.74 -4.52 15.74
N ASP A 338 24.38 -5.77 16.09
CA ASP A 338 23.97 -6.79 15.12
C ASP A 338 22.68 -6.34 14.41
N PRO A 339 22.70 -6.18 13.07
CA PRO A 339 21.57 -5.62 12.33
C PRO A 339 20.30 -6.46 12.46
N ILE A 340 20.44 -7.79 12.45
CA ILE A 340 19.30 -8.72 12.50
C ILE A 340 18.61 -8.64 13.86
N ARG A 341 19.38 -8.57 14.95
CA ARG A 341 18.84 -8.41 16.31
C ARG A 341 18.09 -7.10 16.46
N VAL A 342 18.66 -6.01 15.98
CA VAL A 342 17.97 -4.70 15.99
C VAL A 342 16.65 -4.76 15.22
N ALA A 343 16.65 -5.39 14.04
CA ALA A 343 15.44 -5.58 13.25
C ALA A 343 14.37 -6.42 13.98
N LEU A 344 14.78 -7.56 14.56
CA LEU A 344 13.88 -8.45 15.30
C LEU A 344 13.33 -7.79 16.58
N THR A 345 14.18 -7.09 17.35
CA THR A 345 13.75 -6.34 18.52
C THR A 345 12.74 -5.27 18.15
N GLY A 346 13.01 -4.47 17.11
CA GLY A 346 12.10 -3.44 16.67
C GLY A 346 10.76 -3.97 16.17
N ARG A 347 10.73 -5.13 15.50
CA ARG A 347 9.49 -5.82 15.09
C ARG A 347 8.71 -6.35 16.29
N ARG A 348 9.39 -6.99 17.25
CA ARG A 348 8.76 -7.55 18.47
C ARG A 348 8.01 -6.49 19.26
N HIS A 349 8.57 -5.29 19.35
CA HIS A 349 8.03 -4.20 20.15
C HIS A 349 7.25 -3.15 19.34
N ASP A 350 7.11 -3.36 18.02
CA ASP A 350 6.47 -2.40 17.09
C ASP A 350 7.04 -0.97 17.23
N ILE A 351 8.38 -0.88 17.26
CA ILE A 351 9.09 0.39 17.39
C ILE A 351 9.68 0.78 16.03
N VAL A 352 9.32 1.95 15.53
CA VAL A 352 9.96 2.60 14.40
C VAL A 352 10.77 3.79 14.90
N SER A 353 12.08 3.78 14.64
CA SER A 353 12.97 4.89 14.98
C SER A 353 14.04 5.10 13.89
N ASP A 354 14.54 6.31 13.77
CA ASP A 354 15.62 6.65 12.84
C ASP A 354 16.92 5.89 13.14
N ALA A 355 17.21 5.63 14.39
CA ALA A 355 18.33 4.82 14.82
C ALA A 355 18.17 3.37 14.36
N ARG A 356 17.00 2.74 14.65
CA ARG A 356 16.71 1.39 14.21
C ARG A 356 16.84 1.23 12.70
N GLN A 357 16.26 2.15 11.92
CA GLN A 357 16.30 2.08 10.45
C GLN A 357 17.73 2.02 9.91
N ARG A 358 18.68 2.63 10.56
CA ARG A 358 20.09 2.60 10.15
C ARG A 358 20.80 1.37 10.65
N PHE A 359 20.65 1.05 11.93
CA PHE A 359 21.29 -0.14 12.51
C PHE A 359 20.83 -1.44 11.87
N GLU A 360 19.54 -1.60 11.57
CA GLU A 360 19.01 -2.83 10.95
C GLU A 360 19.49 -3.05 9.50
N ARG A 361 20.02 -2.02 8.84
CA ARG A 361 20.61 -2.08 7.50
C ARG A 361 22.14 -2.16 7.53
N GLY A 362 22.71 -2.05 8.72
CA GLY A 362 24.15 -1.96 8.90
C GLY A 362 24.67 -0.53 8.79
N ILE A 363 25.59 -0.21 9.63
CA ILE A 363 26.27 1.09 9.72
C ILE A 363 27.74 0.97 9.30
N ASP A 364 28.36 2.09 8.96
CA ASP A 364 29.80 2.13 8.67
C ASP A 364 30.62 2.00 9.95
N PRO A 365 31.32 0.86 10.18
CA PRO A 365 32.13 0.68 11.37
C PRO A 365 33.39 1.54 11.36
N ALA A 366 33.94 1.85 10.19
CA ALA A 366 35.15 2.67 10.09
C ALA A 366 34.90 4.14 10.46
N LEU A 367 33.68 4.60 10.38
CA LEU A 367 33.27 5.97 10.73
C LEU A 367 33.24 6.21 12.25
N MET A 368 33.22 5.17 13.10
CA MET A 368 32.97 5.33 14.54
C MET A 368 33.94 6.24 15.27
N PRO A 369 35.30 6.08 15.14
CA PRO A 369 36.24 6.95 15.84
C PRO A 369 36.08 8.42 15.46
N ASP A 370 35.93 8.69 14.15
CA ASP A 370 35.80 10.05 13.65
C ASP A 370 34.45 10.66 14.06
N ALA A 371 33.38 9.87 14.12
CA ALA A 371 32.06 10.33 14.57
C ALA A 371 32.08 10.77 16.04
N VAL A 372 32.76 10.03 16.91
CA VAL A 372 32.89 10.43 18.34
C VAL A 372 33.67 11.73 18.46
N GLU A 373 34.79 11.90 17.70
CA GLU A 373 35.58 13.15 17.69
C GLU A 373 34.72 14.32 17.18
N ALA A 374 34.02 14.15 16.07
CA ALA A 374 33.14 15.19 15.49
C ALA A 374 31.99 15.57 16.44
N ALA A 375 31.33 14.58 17.03
CA ALA A 375 30.25 14.82 18.00
C ALA A 375 30.77 15.55 19.25
N THR A 376 31.95 15.14 19.75
CA THR A 376 32.61 15.82 20.85
C THR A 376 32.91 17.28 20.50
N ALA A 377 33.53 17.55 19.35
CA ALA A 377 33.83 18.91 18.91
C ALA A 377 32.57 19.78 18.83
N MET A 378 31.48 19.24 18.28
CA MET A 378 30.21 19.97 18.19
C MET A 378 29.55 20.23 19.56
N VAL A 379 29.62 19.27 20.48
CA VAL A 379 29.17 19.49 21.86
C VAL A 379 29.98 20.59 22.55
N LEU A 380 31.31 20.59 22.39
CA LEU A 380 32.16 21.64 22.96
C LEU A 380 31.90 23.01 22.36
N GLU A 381 31.63 23.07 21.05
CA GLU A 381 31.30 24.33 20.35
C GLU A 381 29.94 24.89 20.83
N LEU A 382 28.93 24.07 20.97
CA LEU A 382 27.56 24.52 21.23
C LEU A 382 27.18 24.54 22.71
N CYS A 383 27.77 23.67 23.51
CA CYS A 383 27.45 23.52 24.95
C CYS A 383 28.64 23.85 25.88
N GLY A 384 29.85 24.01 25.29
CA GLY A 384 31.06 24.10 26.09
C GLY A 384 31.42 22.78 26.77
N GLY A 385 32.26 22.85 27.83
CA GLY A 385 32.59 21.69 28.62
C GLY A 385 34.03 21.22 28.49
N GLU A 386 34.34 20.14 29.18
CA GLU A 386 35.66 19.50 29.24
C GLU A 386 35.54 18.06 28.76
N PRO A 387 36.26 17.63 27.70
CA PRO A 387 36.18 16.27 27.18
C PRO A 387 37.07 15.30 27.97
N GLY A 388 36.59 14.14 28.29
CA GLY A 388 37.34 13.04 28.87
C GLY A 388 38.04 12.20 27.76
N GLU A 389 38.77 11.17 28.20
CA GLU A 389 39.29 10.14 27.29
C GLU A 389 38.14 9.37 26.62
N VAL A 390 38.35 8.89 25.39
CA VAL A 390 37.46 7.94 24.76
C VAL A 390 37.58 6.60 25.48
N THR A 391 36.44 6.04 25.90
CA THR A 391 36.34 4.70 26.47
C THR A 391 35.90 3.73 25.39
N GLU A 392 36.42 2.53 25.43
CA GLU A 392 36.22 1.50 24.41
C GLU A 392 35.96 0.14 25.08
N ALA A 393 35.02 -0.65 24.48
CA ALA A 393 34.88 -2.06 24.82
C ALA A 393 34.57 -2.88 23.55
N GLY A 394 34.99 -4.14 23.59
CA GLY A 394 34.89 -5.03 22.42
C GLY A 394 36.03 -4.83 21.44
N THR A 395 35.85 -5.24 20.20
CA THR A 395 36.81 -5.10 19.12
C THR A 395 36.12 -4.65 17.84
N PRO A 396 36.77 -3.78 17.04
CA PRO A 396 36.23 -3.42 15.73
C PRO A 396 35.88 -4.66 14.92
N PRO A 397 34.68 -4.77 14.38
CA PRO A 397 34.33 -5.87 13.48
C PRO A 397 35.23 -5.82 12.25
N VAL A 398 35.62 -6.99 11.75
CA VAL A 398 36.37 -7.09 10.48
C VAL A 398 35.43 -6.74 9.35
N TRP A 399 35.60 -5.54 8.80
CA TRP A 399 34.80 -5.05 7.68
C TRP A 399 35.53 -5.11 6.33
N GLN A 400 36.87 -5.28 6.38
CA GLN A 400 37.71 -5.40 5.19
C GLN A 400 37.35 -6.69 4.46
N ARG A 401 36.82 -6.57 3.27
CA ARG A 401 36.40 -7.66 2.42
C ARG A 401 36.66 -7.32 0.96
N THR A 402 36.76 -8.34 0.13
CA THR A 402 36.93 -8.21 -1.31
C THR A 402 35.77 -8.85 -2.05
N ALA A 403 35.43 -8.30 -3.21
CA ALA A 403 34.47 -8.86 -4.13
C ALA A 403 35.08 -8.93 -5.55
N THR A 404 34.73 -9.95 -6.30
CA THR A 404 35.25 -10.16 -7.68
C THR A 404 34.10 -10.04 -8.69
N LEU A 405 34.36 -9.26 -9.74
CA LEU A 405 33.42 -9.09 -10.87
C LEU A 405 34.07 -9.69 -12.14
N ARG A 406 33.41 -10.67 -12.74
CA ARG A 406 33.71 -11.13 -14.10
C ARG A 406 33.03 -10.23 -15.11
N PHE A 407 33.78 -9.68 -16.07
CA PHE A 407 33.22 -8.70 -17.01
C PHE A 407 32.07 -9.28 -17.87
N GLU A 408 32.13 -10.58 -18.22
CA GLU A 408 31.04 -11.26 -18.93
C GLU A 408 29.69 -11.27 -18.20
N ARG A 409 29.72 -11.19 -16.83
CA ARG A 409 28.51 -11.18 -16.02
C ARG A 409 27.72 -9.91 -16.18
N ILE A 410 28.34 -8.79 -16.53
CA ILE A 410 27.65 -7.52 -16.75
C ILE A 410 26.65 -7.67 -17.91
N ALA A 411 27.09 -8.21 -19.03
CA ALA A 411 26.19 -8.47 -20.17
C ALA A 411 25.21 -9.60 -19.88
N GLY A 412 25.70 -10.71 -19.27
CA GLY A 412 24.88 -11.90 -19.03
C GLY A 412 23.76 -11.70 -18.01
N LEU A 413 23.98 -10.92 -16.95
CA LEU A 413 23.02 -10.61 -15.91
C LEU A 413 22.26 -9.30 -16.18
N GLY A 414 23.01 -8.26 -16.58
CA GLY A 414 22.49 -6.91 -16.75
C GLY A 414 21.97 -6.57 -18.12
N GLY A 415 22.17 -7.43 -19.10
CA GLY A 415 21.67 -7.22 -20.48
C GLY A 415 22.33 -6.06 -21.23
N SER A 416 23.43 -5.52 -20.73
CA SER A 416 24.15 -4.38 -21.33
C SER A 416 25.64 -4.69 -21.44
N ASP A 417 26.19 -4.48 -22.64
CA ASP A 417 27.62 -4.64 -22.89
C ASP A 417 28.35 -3.36 -22.45
N ILE A 418 29.09 -3.46 -21.35
CA ILE A 418 29.85 -2.34 -20.75
C ILE A 418 31.34 -2.68 -20.85
N PRO A 419 32.17 -1.81 -21.44
CA PRO A 419 33.60 -2.04 -21.50
C PRO A 419 34.23 -2.23 -20.11
N PRO A 420 35.18 -3.15 -19.95
CA PRO A 420 35.86 -3.40 -18.66
C PRO A 420 36.42 -2.15 -18.00
N ASP A 421 37.02 -1.24 -18.77
CA ASP A 421 37.55 0.02 -18.23
C ASP A 421 36.48 0.94 -17.66
N GLU A 422 35.32 1.02 -18.30
CA GLU A 422 34.17 1.79 -17.81
C GLU A 422 33.60 1.16 -16.52
N ALA A 423 33.47 -0.16 -16.47
CA ALA A 423 33.02 -0.87 -15.28
C ALA A 423 33.96 -0.65 -14.08
N VAL A 424 35.25 -0.74 -14.29
CA VAL A 424 36.26 -0.50 -13.25
C VAL A 424 36.20 0.95 -12.77
N ALA A 425 36.18 1.92 -13.70
CA ALA A 425 36.09 3.33 -13.35
C ALA A 425 34.79 3.67 -12.58
N ALA A 426 33.66 2.98 -12.87
CA ALA A 426 32.41 3.13 -12.12
C ALA A 426 32.59 2.67 -10.66
N LEU A 427 33.19 1.50 -10.44
CA LEU A 427 33.47 0.97 -9.11
C LEU A 427 34.44 1.87 -8.33
N GLU A 428 35.50 2.37 -8.95
CA GLU A 428 36.47 3.27 -8.30
C GLU A 428 35.79 4.59 -7.87
N ARG A 429 34.92 5.17 -8.69
CA ARG A 429 34.16 6.38 -8.32
C ARG A 429 33.23 6.15 -7.12
N LEU A 430 32.70 4.94 -6.95
CA LEU A 430 31.89 4.53 -5.79
C LEU A 430 32.73 4.19 -4.54
N GLY A 431 34.05 4.27 -4.65
CA GLY A 431 34.98 4.03 -3.55
C GLY A 431 35.52 2.59 -3.41
N PHE A 432 35.21 1.71 -4.36
CA PHE A 432 35.82 0.38 -4.40
C PHE A 432 37.29 0.51 -4.87
N ALA A 433 38.20 -0.08 -4.15
CA ALA A 433 39.61 -0.01 -4.49
C ALA A 433 40.07 -1.28 -5.23
N VAL A 434 40.61 -1.11 -6.44
CA VAL A 434 41.10 -2.25 -7.24
C VAL A 434 42.29 -2.91 -6.54
N GLN A 435 42.17 -4.23 -6.25
CA GLN A 435 43.23 -5.06 -5.68
C GLN A 435 44.00 -5.84 -6.75
N SER A 436 43.26 -6.37 -7.71
CA SER A 436 43.82 -7.05 -8.88
C SER A 436 42.88 -6.97 -10.08
N ARG A 437 43.47 -7.05 -11.28
CA ARG A 437 42.68 -7.03 -12.53
C ARG A 437 43.43 -7.86 -13.59
N ASP A 438 42.64 -8.62 -14.35
CA ASP A 438 43.09 -9.27 -15.59
C ASP A 438 42.11 -8.96 -16.76
N ALA A 439 42.21 -9.66 -17.87
CA ALA A 439 41.40 -9.43 -19.05
C ALA A 439 39.91 -9.87 -18.85
N GLN A 440 39.63 -10.68 -17.84
CA GLN A 440 38.31 -11.32 -17.63
C GLN A 440 37.58 -10.84 -16.38
N ARG A 441 38.30 -10.35 -15.40
CA ARG A 441 37.75 -9.99 -14.07
C ARG A 441 38.53 -8.89 -13.37
N VAL A 442 37.88 -8.28 -12.39
CA VAL A 442 38.48 -7.38 -11.42
C VAL A 442 38.08 -7.80 -10.01
N THR A 443 39.03 -7.78 -9.09
CA THR A 443 38.83 -7.94 -7.64
C THR A 443 39.03 -6.59 -6.99
N VAL A 444 38.05 -6.18 -6.20
CA VAL A 444 38.00 -4.88 -5.51
C VAL A 444 37.88 -5.06 -4.00
N ALA A 445 38.51 -4.16 -3.23
CA ALA A 445 38.19 -4.00 -1.82
C ALA A 445 36.86 -3.22 -1.69
N VAL A 446 35.94 -3.74 -0.88
CA VAL A 446 34.63 -3.16 -0.64
C VAL A 446 34.75 -2.03 0.38
N PRO A 447 34.19 -0.84 0.14
CA PRO A 447 34.18 0.25 1.12
C PRO A 447 33.45 -0.13 2.41
N SER A 448 33.86 0.44 3.54
CA SER A 448 33.30 0.14 4.87
C SER A 448 31.80 0.45 5.01
N TRP A 449 31.29 1.42 4.24
CA TRP A 449 29.88 1.82 4.26
C TRP A 449 28.96 0.95 3.41
N ARG A 450 29.50 0.07 2.54
CA ARG A 450 28.72 -0.82 1.67
C ARG A 450 28.49 -2.18 2.34
N ASN A 451 27.65 -2.18 3.39
CA ASN A 451 27.36 -3.40 4.16
C ASN A 451 26.53 -4.42 3.38
N ASP A 452 25.88 -4.00 2.32
CA ASP A 452 25.11 -4.81 1.37
C ASP A 452 26.00 -5.71 0.50
N VAL A 453 27.19 -5.22 0.08
CA VAL A 453 28.16 -6.03 -0.66
C VAL A 453 28.92 -6.92 0.33
N ALA A 454 28.33 -8.07 0.64
CA ALA A 454 28.88 -9.00 1.63
C ALA A 454 30.18 -9.66 1.17
N ALA A 455 30.96 -10.26 2.09
CA ALA A 455 31.96 -11.26 1.74
C ALA A 455 31.26 -12.52 1.22
N PRO A 456 31.92 -13.36 0.41
CA PRO A 456 31.39 -14.69 0.07
C PRO A 456 30.98 -15.45 1.32
N ILE A 457 29.77 -16.01 1.33
CA ILE A 457 29.22 -16.74 2.48
C ILE A 457 29.23 -18.23 2.15
N VAL A 458 29.99 -19.01 2.93
CA VAL A 458 29.98 -20.48 2.84
C VAL A 458 28.84 -20.98 3.70
N LEU A 459 27.79 -21.51 3.08
CA LEU A 459 26.50 -21.78 3.72
C LEU A 459 26.48 -23.01 4.62
N ASP A 460 27.38 -23.97 4.40
CA ASP A 460 27.52 -25.17 5.22
C ASP A 460 28.09 -24.93 6.62
N GLN A 461 28.68 -23.75 6.86
CA GLN A 461 29.31 -23.34 8.11
C GLN A 461 28.59 -22.18 8.81
N ALA A 462 27.51 -21.65 8.20
CA ALA A 462 26.85 -20.46 8.70
C ALA A 462 25.75 -20.80 9.71
N GLU A 463 25.98 -20.58 10.98
CA GLU A 463 24.90 -20.30 11.93
C GLU A 463 24.34 -18.92 11.61
N THR A 464 23.28 -18.86 10.81
CA THR A 464 22.71 -17.58 10.40
C THR A 464 21.32 -17.38 10.98
N LEU A 465 21.05 -16.15 11.42
CA LEU A 465 19.72 -15.70 11.81
C LEU A 465 18.88 -15.23 10.61
N ASP A 466 19.50 -15.11 9.42
CA ASP A 466 18.81 -14.69 8.21
C ASP A 466 18.05 -15.87 7.58
N PRO A 467 16.70 -15.84 7.56
CA PRO A 467 15.88 -16.91 6.99
C PRO A 467 16.12 -17.15 5.50
N ALA A 468 16.49 -16.11 4.73
CA ALA A 468 16.75 -16.24 3.30
C ALA A 468 18.06 -17.00 3.03
N ILE A 469 19.11 -16.75 3.85
CA ILE A 469 20.38 -17.49 3.78
C ILE A 469 20.17 -18.94 4.23
N ALA A 470 19.43 -19.15 5.31
CA ALA A 470 19.10 -20.49 5.79
C ALA A 470 18.30 -21.31 4.74
N ALA A 471 17.37 -20.69 4.02
CA ALA A 471 16.63 -21.33 2.94
C ALA A 471 17.56 -21.72 1.77
N LYS A 472 18.49 -20.87 1.35
CA LYS A 472 19.45 -21.18 0.30
C LYS A 472 20.41 -22.31 0.70
N ALA A 473 20.82 -22.36 1.96
CA ALA A 473 21.62 -23.48 2.48
C ALA A 473 20.82 -24.79 2.44
N ALA A 474 19.53 -24.76 2.80
CA ALA A 474 18.65 -25.93 2.70
C ALA A 474 18.44 -26.42 1.26
N ASP A 475 18.48 -25.51 0.27
CA ASP A 475 18.41 -25.82 -1.17
C ASP A 475 19.75 -26.34 -1.75
N GLY A 476 20.77 -26.50 -0.93
CA GLY A 476 22.08 -27.04 -1.34
C GLY A 476 23.01 -26.04 -2.01
N CYS A 477 22.75 -24.74 -1.88
CA CYS A 477 23.66 -23.70 -2.33
C CYS A 477 24.90 -23.67 -1.42
N ALA A 478 26.08 -23.84 -1.99
CA ALA A 478 27.32 -23.96 -1.20
C ALA A 478 27.92 -22.59 -0.80
N GLU A 479 27.70 -21.55 -1.61
CA GLU A 479 28.32 -20.24 -1.43
C GLU A 479 27.47 -19.14 -2.07
N ILE A 480 27.41 -17.97 -1.45
CA ILE A 480 26.83 -16.74 -2.02
C ILE A 480 27.97 -15.77 -2.30
N GLU A 481 28.11 -15.36 -3.55
CA GLU A 481 29.07 -14.34 -3.95
C GLU A 481 28.39 -12.99 -4.24
N PRO A 482 29.04 -11.87 -3.89
CA PRO A 482 28.49 -10.52 -4.09
C PRO A 482 28.67 -9.97 -5.51
N GLU A 483 28.89 -10.83 -6.51
CA GLU A 483 29.13 -10.42 -7.90
C GLU A 483 27.93 -9.67 -8.51
N CYS A 484 26.70 -10.08 -8.12
CA CYS A 484 25.48 -9.41 -8.57
C CYS A 484 25.41 -7.96 -8.10
N ASP A 485 25.87 -7.69 -6.88
CA ASP A 485 25.89 -6.36 -6.29
C ASP A 485 26.85 -5.44 -7.06
N LEU A 486 28.03 -5.98 -7.49
CA LEU A 486 28.94 -5.23 -8.33
C LEU A 486 28.39 -4.95 -9.73
N VAL A 487 27.64 -5.89 -10.32
CA VAL A 487 26.92 -5.65 -11.58
C VAL A 487 25.89 -4.55 -11.43
N GLU A 488 25.09 -4.58 -10.34
CA GLU A 488 24.11 -3.52 -10.02
C GLU A 488 24.80 -2.16 -9.97
N GLU A 489 25.93 -2.05 -9.25
CA GLU A 489 26.66 -0.79 -9.11
C GLU A 489 27.11 -0.20 -10.44
N VAL A 490 27.65 -1.04 -11.32
CA VAL A 490 28.07 -0.61 -12.66
C VAL A 490 26.90 -0.14 -13.50
N LEU A 491 25.79 -0.91 -13.50
CA LEU A 491 24.60 -0.60 -14.29
C LEU A 491 23.89 0.67 -13.81
N ARG A 492 23.64 0.79 -12.50
CA ARG A 492 22.94 1.95 -11.94
C ARG A 492 23.74 3.24 -12.14
N LEU A 493 25.06 3.21 -12.02
CA LEU A 493 25.87 4.41 -12.20
C LEU A 493 25.93 4.85 -13.67
N ARG A 494 25.90 3.91 -14.62
CA ARG A 494 25.72 4.19 -16.04
C ARG A 494 24.34 4.79 -16.32
N GLY A 495 23.33 4.37 -15.56
CA GLY A 495 21.92 4.69 -15.71
C GLY A 495 21.12 3.55 -16.33
N LEU A 496 20.04 3.17 -15.66
CA LEU A 496 19.18 2.05 -16.08
C LEU A 496 18.50 2.31 -17.43
N ASP A 497 18.28 3.56 -17.79
CA ASP A 497 17.72 3.98 -19.09
C ASP A 497 18.61 3.62 -20.28
N ALA A 498 19.90 3.37 -20.03
CA ALA A 498 20.87 2.95 -21.06
C ALA A 498 20.78 1.45 -21.40
N ILE A 499 20.00 0.66 -20.66
CA ILE A 499 19.77 -0.76 -20.93
C ILE A 499 18.77 -0.89 -22.08
N PRO A 500 19.14 -1.48 -23.23
CA PRO A 500 18.25 -1.58 -24.37
C PRO A 500 17.11 -2.55 -24.07
N PRO A 501 15.85 -2.22 -24.41
CA PRO A 501 14.76 -3.17 -24.32
C PRO A 501 14.96 -4.30 -25.34
N VAL A 502 14.89 -5.53 -24.90
CA VAL A 502 15.02 -6.72 -25.75
C VAL A 502 13.72 -7.52 -25.73
N SER A 503 13.20 -7.82 -26.92
CA SER A 503 12.04 -8.69 -27.02
C SER A 503 12.37 -10.10 -26.57
N LEU A 504 11.50 -10.69 -25.76
CA LEU A 504 11.63 -12.09 -25.38
C LEU A 504 11.62 -12.99 -26.64
N PRO A 505 12.54 -13.95 -26.76
CA PRO A 505 12.53 -14.90 -27.86
C PRO A 505 11.24 -15.74 -27.83
N ARG A 506 10.66 -15.98 -28.99
CA ARG A 506 9.52 -16.91 -29.10
C ARG A 506 10.01 -18.33 -28.85
N VAL A 507 9.59 -18.94 -27.77
CA VAL A 507 9.94 -20.32 -27.41
C VAL A 507 9.25 -21.33 -28.34
N SER A 508 8.10 -20.95 -28.94
CA SER A 508 7.34 -21.78 -29.85
C SER A 508 6.84 -20.96 -31.05
N PRO A 509 6.89 -21.47 -32.29
CA PRO A 509 6.30 -20.83 -33.47
C PRO A 509 4.77 -20.73 -33.35
N VAL A 510 4.14 -21.60 -32.55
CA VAL A 510 2.70 -21.58 -32.29
C VAL A 510 2.51 -21.09 -30.85
N PRO A 511 2.06 -19.86 -30.64
CA PRO A 511 1.83 -19.36 -29.31
C PRO A 511 0.73 -20.16 -28.60
N LEU A 512 0.92 -20.46 -27.33
CA LEU A 512 -0.15 -20.98 -26.49
C LEU A 512 -1.25 -19.92 -26.35
N ALA A 513 -2.47 -20.37 -26.05
CA ALA A 513 -3.56 -19.45 -25.73
C ALA A 513 -3.15 -18.53 -24.58
N THR A 514 -3.31 -17.22 -24.77
CA THR A 514 -2.95 -16.20 -23.76
C THR A 514 -3.75 -16.35 -22.47
N LEU A 515 -5.04 -16.71 -22.61
CA LEU A 515 -5.95 -16.90 -21.49
C LEU A 515 -6.21 -18.38 -21.24
N THR A 516 -6.24 -18.77 -19.99
CA THR A 516 -6.69 -20.10 -19.58
C THR A 516 -8.19 -20.25 -19.82
N PRO A 517 -8.72 -21.49 -19.94
CA PRO A 517 -10.17 -21.71 -20.05
C PRO A 517 -10.98 -21.07 -18.91
N LYS A 518 -10.46 -21.05 -17.69
CA LYS A 518 -11.09 -20.38 -16.54
C LYS A 518 -11.19 -18.86 -16.74
N GLN A 519 -10.11 -18.22 -17.21
CA GLN A 519 -10.11 -16.78 -17.51
C GLN A 519 -11.09 -16.43 -18.63
N VAL A 520 -11.08 -17.20 -19.73
CA VAL A 520 -12.06 -17.01 -20.83
C VAL A 520 -13.49 -17.13 -20.31
N ARG A 521 -13.76 -18.10 -19.45
CA ARG A 521 -15.09 -18.30 -18.85
C ARG A 521 -15.51 -17.10 -18.02
N SER A 522 -14.64 -16.61 -17.14
CA SER A 522 -14.91 -15.43 -16.32
C SER A 522 -15.19 -14.19 -17.19
N GLU A 523 -14.42 -13.98 -18.27
CA GLU A 523 -14.63 -12.86 -19.21
C GLU A 523 -15.96 -12.94 -19.93
N LEU A 524 -16.35 -14.14 -20.37
CA LEU A 524 -17.65 -14.35 -21.04
C LEU A 524 -18.81 -14.06 -20.10
N VAL A 525 -18.76 -14.57 -18.86
CA VAL A 525 -19.79 -14.30 -17.86
C VAL A 525 -19.86 -12.81 -17.53
N ARG A 526 -18.73 -12.15 -17.34
CA ARG A 526 -18.67 -10.69 -17.05
C ARG A 526 -19.35 -9.88 -18.12
N ARG A 527 -19.00 -10.08 -19.37
CA ARG A 527 -19.60 -9.37 -20.51
C ARG A 527 -21.09 -9.66 -20.64
N THR A 528 -21.49 -10.90 -20.40
CA THR A 528 -22.89 -11.33 -20.50
C THR A 528 -23.73 -10.65 -19.44
N LEU A 529 -23.32 -10.71 -18.17
CA LEU A 529 -24.08 -10.07 -17.07
C LEU A 529 -24.14 -8.54 -17.21
N ALA A 530 -23.06 -7.92 -17.67
CA ALA A 530 -23.08 -6.49 -17.99
C ALA A 530 -24.05 -6.16 -19.13
N ALA A 531 -24.14 -7.01 -20.17
CA ALA A 531 -25.10 -6.84 -21.26
C ALA A 531 -26.56 -7.03 -20.81
N GLU A 532 -26.81 -7.86 -19.79
CA GLU A 532 -28.12 -8.01 -19.14
C GLU A 532 -28.47 -6.84 -18.19
N GLY A 533 -27.60 -5.81 -18.15
CA GLY A 533 -27.84 -4.58 -17.39
C GLY A 533 -27.46 -4.66 -15.91
N LEU A 534 -26.65 -5.64 -15.50
CA LEU A 534 -26.10 -5.66 -14.15
C LEU A 534 -24.80 -4.81 -14.09
N THR A 535 -24.57 -4.16 -12.96
CA THR A 535 -23.36 -3.38 -12.67
C THR A 535 -22.35 -4.26 -11.94
N GLU A 536 -21.12 -4.32 -12.44
CA GLU A 536 -20.03 -5.06 -11.79
C GLU A 536 -19.61 -4.38 -10.50
N CYS A 537 -19.46 -5.16 -9.45
CA CYS A 537 -18.89 -4.77 -8.18
C CYS A 537 -17.58 -5.51 -7.97
N VAL A 538 -16.63 -4.85 -7.30
CA VAL A 538 -15.43 -5.45 -6.74
C VAL A 538 -15.45 -5.15 -5.25
N THR A 539 -15.84 -6.13 -4.45
CA THR A 539 -15.96 -5.99 -3.01
C THR A 539 -14.79 -6.66 -2.28
N PHE A 540 -14.59 -6.32 -1.01
CA PHE A 540 -13.57 -7.00 -0.21
C PHE A 540 -13.88 -8.49 -0.02
N SER A 541 -12.83 -9.30 0.01
CA SER A 541 -12.95 -10.73 0.38
C SER A 541 -13.16 -10.94 1.88
N PHE A 542 -13.08 -9.88 2.68
CA PHE A 542 -13.29 -9.88 4.13
C PHE A 542 -14.55 -9.13 4.51
N MET A 543 -15.17 -9.55 5.61
CA MET A 543 -16.36 -8.93 6.17
C MET A 543 -16.48 -9.26 7.66
N ALA A 544 -17.45 -8.68 8.36
CA ALA A 544 -17.69 -9.02 9.75
C ALA A 544 -18.16 -10.48 9.90
N GLN A 545 -17.61 -11.21 10.86
CA GLN A 545 -17.98 -12.60 11.14
C GLN A 545 -19.49 -12.77 11.34
N ALA A 546 -20.14 -11.87 12.08
CA ALA A 546 -21.59 -11.93 12.33
C ALA A 546 -22.44 -11.82 11.06
N GLU A 547 -21.99 -11.03 10.08
CA GLU A 547 -22.65 -10.88 8.78
C GLU A 547 -22.37 -12.09 7.88
N ALA A 548 -21.12 -12.59 7.88
CA ALA A 548 -20.73 -13.78 7.14
C ALA A 548 -21.53 -15.01 7.54
N ALA A 549 -21.78 -15.19 8.85
CA ALA A 549 -22.54 -16.31 9.41
C ALA A 549 -24.00 -16.40 8.93
N LEU A 550 -24.53 -15.34 8.33
CA LEU A 550 -25.87 -15.36 7.71
C LEU A 550 -25.89 -16.10 6.37
N PHE A 551 -24.74 -16.25 5.71
CA PHE A 551 -24.62 -16.80 4.36
C PHE A 551 -23.91 -18.17 4.31
N GLY A 552 -23.19 -18.55 5.34
CA GLY A 552 -22.51 -19.83 5.39
C GLY A 552 -21.74 -20.03 6.69
N ASP A 553 -20.95 -21.12 6.73
CA ASP A 553 -20.12 -21.41 7.87
C ASP A 553 -18.96 -20.41 8.00
N THR A 554 -18.63 -20.05 9.23
CA THR A 554 -17.54 -19.12 9.56
C THR A 554 -16.51 -19.81 10.46
N PRO A 555 -15.75 -20.79 9.93
CA PRO A 555 -14.77 -21.53 10.72
C PRO A 555 -13.62 -20.62 11.15
N GLU A 556 -13.06 -20.87 12.35
CA GLU A 556 -11.95 -20.10 12.91
C GLU A 556 -10.72 -20.07 11.98
N ALA A 557 -10.50 -21.13 11.21
CA ALA A 557 -9.40 -21.19 10.24
C ALA A 557 -9.47 -20.15 9.10
N LEU A 558 -10.65 -19.55 8.88
CA LEU A 558 -10.86 -18.46 7.90
C LEU A 558 -11.01 -17.09 8.56
N ARG A 559 -10.76 -16.99 9.86
CA ARG A 559 -10.73 -15.73 10.58
C ARG A 559 -9.34 -15.11 10.52
N LEU A 560 -9.28 -13.79 10.28
CA LEU A 560 -8.02 -13.07 10.19
C LEU A 560 -7.45 -12.79 11.59
N THR A 561 -6.17 -13.10 11.79
CA THR A 561 -5.48 -12.86 13.06
C THR A 561 -5.25 -11.37 13.31
N ASN A 562 -4.99 -10.60 12.25
CA ASN A 562 -4.69 -9.17 12.29
C ASN A 562 -5.50 -8.40 11.24
N PRO A 563 -6.84 -8.31 11.40
CA PRO A 563 -7.68 -7.63 10.42
C PRO A 563 -7.35 -6.14 10.35
N ILE A 564 -7.50 -5.56 9.14
CA ILE A 564 -7.29 -4.13 8.90
C ILE A 564 -8.31 -3.25 9.66
N ALA A 565 -9.49 -3.80 9.94
CA ALA A 565 -10.54 -3.20 10.77
C ALA A 565 -11.30 -4.30 11.50
N ALA A 566 -11.86 -3.99 12.67
CA ALA A 566 -12.56 -4.97 13.52
C ALA A 566 -13.79 -5.63 12.87
N ASP A 567 -14.37 -4.98 11.88
CA ASP A 567 -15.52 -5.43 11.08
C ASP A 567 -15.12 -6.10 9.75
N LEU A 568 -13.84 -6.42 9.57
CA LEU A 568 -13.29 -7.10 8.39
C LEU A 568 -12.45 -8.32 8.83
N ASP A 569 -12.95 -9.09 9.79
CA ASP A 569 -12.21 -10.14 10.50
C ASP A 569 -12.41 -11.55 9.96
N GLN A 570 -13.35 -11.74 9.00
CA GLN A 570 -13.70 -13.06 8.44
C GLN A 570 -13.61 -13.07 6.92
N LEU A 571 -13.00 -14.10 6.35
CA LEU A 571 -13.09 -14.37 4.91
C LEU A 571 -14.55 -14.74 4.54
N ARG A 572 -15.06 -14.13 3.46
CA ARG A 572 -16.46 -14.27 3.04
C ARG A 572 -16.79 -15.69 2.58
N PRO A 573 -17.89 -16.30 3.06
CA PRO A 573 -18.35 -17.61 2.59
C PRO A 573 -19.04 -17.55 1.22
N SER A 574 -19.39 -16.35 0.75
CA SER A 574 -20.09 -16.12 -0.52
C SER A 574 -19.96 -14.66 -0.96
N PRO A 575 -19.77 -14.36 -2.26
CA PRO A 575 -19.86 -12.99 -2.79
C PRO A 575 -21.25 -12.36 -2.64
N ILE A 576 -22.31 -13.14 -2.51
CA ILE A 576 -23.67 -12.61 -2.25
C ILE A 576 -23.70 -11.80 -0.95
N ALA A 577 -22.93 -12.21 0.06
CA ALA A 577 -22.90 -11.52 1.35
C ALA A 577 -22.45 -10.06 1.17
N THR A 578 -21.36 -9.86 0.45
CA THR A 578 -20.80 -8.52 0.21
C THR A 578 -21.60 -7.72 -0.82
N LEU A 579 -22.26 -8.38 -1.79
CA LEU A 579 -23.24 -7.73 -2.70
C LEU A 579 -24.48 -7.25 -1.93
N ALA A 580 -24.98 -8.03 -0.95
CA ALA A 580 -26.11 -7.60 -0.10
C ALA A 580 -25.74 -6.36 0.73
N LEU A 581 -24.52 -6.29 1.28
CA LEU A 581 -24.02 -5.10 1.97
C LEU A 581 -23.86 -3.90 1.01
N ALA A 582 -23.45 -4.15 -0.25
CA ALA A 582 -23.40 -3.11 -1.27
C ALA A 582 -24.82 -2.60 -1.58
N ALA A 583 -25.79 -3.49 -1.70
CA ALA A 583 -27.20 -3.12 -1.90
C ALA A 583 -27.75 -2.28 -0.73
N LYS A 584 -27.48 -2.68 0.51
CA LYS A 584 -27.82 -1.89 1.71
C LYS A 584 -27.27 -0.46 1.63
N ARG A 585 -25.97 -0.32 1.32
CA ARG A 585 -25.30 1.00 1.21
C ARG A 585 -25.91 1.88 0.12
N ASN A 586 -26.30 1.29 -1.02
CA ASN A 586 -26.93 2.01 -2.11
C ASN A 586 -28.38 2.39 -1.77
N ALA A 587 -29.13 1.50 -1.14
CA ALA A 587 -30.50 1.78 -0.67
C ALA A 587 -30.54 2.95 0.33
N ALA A 588 -29.58 3.03 1.25
CA ALA A 588 -29.41 4.15 2.18
C ALA A 588 -29.14 5.50 1.49
N ARG A 589 -28.70 5.48 0.22
CA ARG A 589 -28.50 6.67 -0.63
C ARG A 589 -29.67 6.93 -1.59
N GLY A 590 -30.76 6.17 -1.47
CA GLY A 590 -31.98 6.33 -2.28
C GLY A 590 -32.02 5.50 -3.57
N TYR A 591 -31.00 4.66 -3.85
CA TYR A 591 -31.00 3.74 -4.98
C TYR A 591 -31.64 2.41 -4.54
N LEU A 592 -32.93 2.22 -4.81
CA LEU A 592 -33.68 1.05 -4.38
C LEU A 592 -33.74 -0.07 -5.43
N ASP A 593 -33.77 0.30 -6.71
CA ASP A 593 -33.79 -0.65 -7.83
C ASP A 593 -32.36 -0.93 -8.27
N LEU A 594 -31.87 -2.12 -7.92
CA LEU A 594 -30.45 -2.49 -8.10
C LEU A 594 -30.34 -3.77 -8.94
N ALA A 595 -29.30 -3.80 -9.78
CA ALA A 595 -28.84 -4.99 -10.49
C ALA A 595 -27.31 -5.01 -10.41
N LEU A 596 -26.76 -5.84 -9.52
CA LEU A 596 -25.35 -5.92 -9.20
C LEU A 596 -24.81 -7.31 -9.50
N PHE A 597 -23.54 -7.41 -9.88
CA PHE A 597 -22.86 -8.70 -9.94
C PHE A 597 -21.38 -8.58 -9.56
N GLU A 598 -20.79 -9.70 -9.18
CA GLU A 598 -19.37 -9.83 -8.92
C GLU A 598 -18.86 -11.19 -9.39
N ILE A 599 -17.65 -11.22 -9.95
CA ILE A 599 -16.93 -12.47 -10.22
C ILE A 599 -15.69 -12.47 -9.35
N GLY A 600 -15.70 -13.33 -8.35
CA GLY A 600 -14.64 -13.34 -7.33
C GLY A 600 -14.65 -14.61 -6.48
N PRO A 601 -13.70 -14.72 -5.54
CA PRO A 601 -13.56 -15.89 -4.72
C PRO A 601 -14.60 -15.97 -3.59
N GLU A 602 -15.00 -17.18 -3.26
CA GLU A 602 -15.55 -17.57 -1.98
C GLU A 602 -14.57 -18.48 -1.24
N PHE A 603 -14.68 -18.55 0.06
CA PHE A 603 -13.75 -19.27 0.92
C PHE A 603 -14.48 -20.29 1.79
N ALA A 604 -13.94 -21.53 1.82
CA ALA A 604 -14.45 -22.61 2.65
C ALA A 604 -13.29 -23.50 3.14
N VAL A 605 -13.43 -24.15 4.27
CA VAL A 605 -12.47 -25.16 4.74
C VAL A 605 -12.85 -26.51 4.15
N GLY A 606 -11.92 -27.18 3.47
CA GLY A 606 -12.15 -28.48 2.86
C GLY A 606 -10.87 -29.16 2.38
N ALA A 607 -10.99 -30.41 1.93
CA ALA A 607 -9.85 -31.25 1.55
C ALA A 607 -9.18 -30.87 0.22
N ASN A 608 -9.87 -30.13 -0.64
CA ASN A 608 -9.38 -29.75 -1.97
C ASN A 608 -9.68 -28.27 -2.22
N GLU A 609 -8.73 -27.42 -2.01
CA GLU A 609 -8.76 -25.97 -2.27
C GLU A 609 -9.77 -25.19 -1.38
N ASN A 610 -9.23 -24.30 -0.59
CA ASN A 610 -10.00 -23.43 0.32
C ASN A 610 -10.68 -22.25 -0.40
N GLN A 611 -10.61 -22.19 -1.75
CA GLN A 611 -11.10 -21.07 -2.56
C GLN A 611 -11.77 -21.59 -3.83
N ARG A 612 -12.96 -21.07 -4.15
CA ARG A 612 -13.68 -21.34 -5.40
C ARG A 612 -13.99 -20.02 -6.11
N TRP A 613 -14.05 -20.04 -7.44
CA TRP A 613 -14.31 -18.86 -8.26
C TRP A 613 -15.78 -18.79 -8.63
N ILE A 614 -16.49 -17.81 -8.09
CA ILE A 614 -17.95 -17.69 -8.16
C ILE A 614 -18.34 -16.47 -8.99
N ALA A 615 -19.32 -16.63 -9.89
CA ALA A 615 -20.08 -15.51 -10.43
C ALA A 615 -21.37 -15.37 -9.60
N ALA A 616 -21.54 -14.24 -8.93
CA ALA A 616 -22.70 -13.94 -8.12
C ALA A 616 -23.45 -12.72 -8.69
N GLY A 617 -24.78 -12.75 -8.63
CA GLY A 617 -25.61 -11.62 -9.01
C GLY A 617 -26.71 -11.36 -8.01
N LEU A 618 -27.12 -10.10 -7.94
CA LEU A 618 -28.16 -9.59 -7.04
C LEU A 618 -29.05 -8.62 -7.78
N ARG A 619 -30.39 -8.81 -7.66
CA ARG A 619 -31.38 -7.78 -8.01
C ARG A 619 -32.22 -7.45 -6.80
N ALA A 620 -32.51 -6.16 -6.63
CA ALA A 620 -33.38 -5.64 -5.57
C ALA A 620 -34.38 -4.65 -6.14
N GLY A 621 -35.47 -4.42 -5.41
CA GLY A 621 -36.50 -3.45 -5.78
C GLY A 621 -37.45 -3.97 -6.86
N ALA A 622 -37.67 -3.19 -7.91
CA ALA A 622 -38.65 -3.47 -8.94
C ALA A 622 -38.10 -3.27 -10.35
N THR A 623 -38.79 -3.79 -11.35
CA THR A 623 -38.49 -3.54 -12.76
C THR A 623 -38.66 -2.05 -13.08
N ALA A 624 -37.79 -1.55 -13.98
CA ALA A 624 -37.81 -0.15 -14.36
C ALA A 624 -39.22 0.29 -14.83
N ARG A 625 -39.67 1.45 -14.33
CA ARG A 625 -40.94 2.05 -14.77
C ARG A 625 -40.86 2.40 -16.25
N ASN A 626 -41.78 1.89 -17.02
CA ASN A 626 -41.96 2.24 -18.44
C ASN A 626 -43.41 2.47 -18.78
N TRP A 627 -43.69 2.97 -19.98
CA TRP A 627 -45.02 3.31 -20.48
C TRP A 627 -45.84 2.09 -20.97
N LEU A 628 -45.15 0.96 -21.25
CA LEU A 628 -45.73 -0.23 -21.88
C LEU A 628 -46.29 -1.21 -20.86
N ALA A 629 -45.58 -1.40 -19.73
CA ALA A 629 -45.95 -2.40 -18.75
C ALA A 629 -45.86 -1.83 -17.32
N PRO A 630 -46.66 -2.30 -16.37
CA PRO A 630 -46.57 -1.93 -14.98
C PRO A 630 -45.24 -2.47 -14.40
N SER A 631 -44.61 -1.67 -13.52
CA SER A 631 -43.49 -2.13 -12.71
C SER A 631 -43.94 -3.27 -11.78
N ARG A 632 -43.09 -4.31 -11.65
CA ARG A 632 -43.29 -5.41 -10.70
C ARG A 632 -42.07 -5.59 -9.81
N ALA A 633 -42.27 -6.11 -8.64
CA ALA A 633 -41.18 -6.51 -7.76
C ALA A 633 -40.31 -7.59 -8.44
N MET A 634 -39.01 -7.58 -8.14
CA MET A 634 -38.07 -8.64 -8.55
C MET A 634 -38.45 -9.95 -7.87
N ASP A 635 -38.32 -11.07 -8.56
CA ASP A 635 -38.59 -12.40 -8.04
C ASP A 635 -37.51 -13.43 -8.39
N ALA A 636 -37.63 -14.65 -7.88
CA ALA A 636 -36.66 -15.72 -8.06
C ALA A 636 -36.42 -16.06 -9.54
N MET A 637 -37.37 -15.76 -10.44
CA MET A 637 -37.23 -16.03 -11.87
C MET A 637 -36.29 -15.03 -12.54
N ASP A 638 -36.20 -13.80 -12.03
CA ASP A 638 -35.21 -12.81 -12.49
C ASP A 638 -33.79 -13.31 -12.22
N ALA A 639 -33.50 -13.76 -11.00
CA ALA A 639 -32.19 -14.33 -10.65
C ALA A 639 -31.87 -15.61 -11.45
N LYS A 640 -32.92 -16.45 -11.70
CA LYS A 640 -32.77 -17.60 -12.56
C LYS A 640 -32.40 -17.21 -13.99
N ALA A 641 -33.07 -16.19 -14.55
CA ALA A 641 -32.80 -15.71 -15.91
C ALA A 641 -31.35 -15.27 -16.06
N ASP A 642 -30.81 -14.43 -15.14
CA ASP A 642 -29.44 -13.98 -15.12
C ASP A 642 -28.46 -15.16 -15.05
N MET A 643 -28.69 -16.13 -14.17
CA MET A 643 -27.86 -17.32 -14.05
C MET A 643 -27.89 -18.17 -15.33
N TRP A 644 -29.09 -18.33 -15.95
CA TRP A 644 -29.26 -19.09 -17.19
C TRP A 644 -28.48 -18.49 -18.36
N VAL A 645 -28.56 -17.17 -18.52
CA VAL A 645 -27.81 -16.45 -19.56
C VAL A 645 -26.31 -16.58 -19.34
N ALA A 646 -25.83 -16.46 -18.10
CA ALA A 646 -24.44 -16.66 -17.75
C ALA A 646 -23.97 -18.09 -18.08
N MET A 647 -24.73 -19.11 -17.71
CA MET A 647 -24.43 -20.53 -18.02
C MET A 647 -24.44 -20.81 -19.51
N ALA A 648 -25.41 -20.27 -20.25
CA ALA A 648 -25.49 -20.42 -21.72
C ALA A 648 -24.25 -19.83 -22.40
N ALA A 649 -23.79 -18.66 -21.97
CA ALA A 649 -22.61 -17.98 -22.53
C ALA A 649 -21.34 -18.83 -22.41
N ILE A 650 -21.21 -19.63 -21.36
CA ILE A 650 -20.06 -20.52 -21.14
C ILE A 650 -20.29 -21.96 -21.62
N GLY A 651 -21.39 -22.19 -22.36
CA GLY A 651 -21.68 -23.44 -23.03
C GLY A 651 -22.22 -24.57 -22.14
N VAL A 652 -22.80 -24.25 -20.99
CA VAL A 652 -23.50 -25.25 -20.16
C VAL A 652 -24.78 -25.69 -20.85
N PRO A 653 -25.03 -27.02 -21.03
CA PRO A 653 -26.23 -27.52 -21.64
C PRO A 653 -27.45 -27.36 -20.72
N LEU A 654 -28.22 -26.30 -20.91
CA LEU A 654 -29.33 -25.93 -20.00
C LEU A 654 -30.42 -27.01 -19.89
N ASP A 655 -30.68 -27.76 -20.96
CA ASP A 655 -31.69 -28.83 -20.97
C ASP A 655 -31.32 -30.06 -20.12
N ALA A 656 -30.05 -30.19 -19.74
CA ALA A 656 -29.55 -31.29 -18.92
C ALA A 656 -29.49 -30.93 -17.41
N LEU A 657 -29.89 -29.71 -17.05
CA LEU A 657 -29.85 -29.24 -15.67
C LEU A 657 -31.01 -29.84 -14.84
N VAL A 658 -30.75 -30.10 -13.58
CA VAL A 658 -31.71 -30.55 -12.58
C VAL A 658 -31.82 -29.49 -11.49
N LEU A 659 -33.04 -29.12 -11.14
CA LEU A 659 -33.31 -28.23 -10.01
C LEU A 659 -33.73 -29.05 -8.79
N THR A 660 -33.12 -28.72 -7.63
CA THR A 660 -33.46 -29.36 -6.35
C THR A 660 -33.76 -28.29 -5.30
N GLN A 661 -34.61 -28.61 -4.30
CA GLN A 661 -35.03 -27.64 -3.26
C GLN A 661 -34.13 -27.73 -2.01
N ASP A 662 -32.84 -27.68 -2.18
CA ASP A 662 -31.83 -27.83 -1.13
C ASP A 662 -30.80 -26.67 -1.12
N ALA A 663 -31.23 -25.47 -1.49
CA ALA A 663 -30.42 -24.26 -1.39
C ALA A 663 -30.08 -23.95 0.09
N SER A 664 -28.96 -23.25 0.29
CA SER A 664 -28.46 -22.95 1.65
C SER A 664 -29.48 -22.16 2.50
N GLY A 665 -29.27 -22.13 3.81
CA GLY A 665 -30.14 -21.42 4.75
C GLY A 665 -30.19 -19.89 4.56
N ALA A 666 -29.34 -19.33 3.71
CA ALA A 666 -29.39 -17.91 3.31
C ALA A 666 -30.55 -17.62 2.33
N TYR A 667 -31.06 -18.66 1.63
CA TYR A 667 -32.14 -18.53 0.67
C TYR A 667 -33.50 -18.82 1.30
N HIS A 668 -34.55 -18.29 0.69
CA HIS A 668 -35.95 -18.56 1.06
C HIS A 668 -36.30 -20.03 0.67
N PRO A 669 -36.81 -20.85 1.60
CA PRO A 669 -36.97 -22.30 1.36
C PRO A 669 -37.95 -22.67 0.25
N GLY A 670 -38.94 -21.84 0.00
CA GLY A 670 -39.98 -22.09 -1.04
C GLY A 670 -39.77 -21.28 -2.33
N ARG A 671 -38.77 -20.38 -2.39
CA ARG A 671 -38.52 -19.50 -3.56
C ARG A 671 -37.06 -19.50 -3.95
N SER A 672 -36.43 -20.69 -3.90
CA SER A 672 -35.06 -20.92 -4.30
C SER A 672 -34.86 -22.33 -4.86
N ALA A 673 -33.75 -22.54 -5.56
CA ALA A 673 -33.37 -23.85 -6.04
C ALA A 673 -31.85 -23.94 -6.17
N THR A 674 -31.33 -25.18 -5.97
CA THR A 674 -29.96 -25.56 -6.35
C THR A 674 -29.96 -26.09 -7.78
N VAL A 675 -28.98 -25.67 -8.58
CA VAL A 675 -28.81 -26.10 -9.97
C VAL A 675 -27.73 -27.15 -10.05
N ARG A 676 -28.05 -28.29 -10.62
CA ARG A 676 -27.16 -29.44 -10.74
C ARG A 676 -26.96 -29.89 -12.19
N GLN A 677 -25.75 -30.32 -12.53
CA GLN A 677 -25.44 -31.04 -13.74
C GLN A 677 -25.22 -32.51 -13.42
N GLY A 678 -26.27 -33.34 -13.70
CA GLY A 678 -26.35 -34.72 -13.21
C GLY A 678 -26.58 -34.79 -11.68
N PRO A 679 -26.45 -36.00 -11.08
CA PRO A 679 -26.85 -36.19 -9.69
C PRO A 679 -25.86 -35.61 -8.65
N ARG A 680 -24.62 -35.38 -9.02
CA ARG A 680 -23.52 -35.04 -8.06
C ARG A 680 -22.95 -33.65 -8.19
N THR A 681 -22.93 -33.04 -9.37
CA THR A 681 -22.26 -31.75 -9.60
C THR A 681 -23.22 -30.61 -9.35
N VAL A 682 -23.00 -29.86 -8.27
CA VAL A 682 -23.69 -28.59 -8.01
C VAL A 682 -23.01 -27.51 -8.82
N LEU A 683 -23.75 -26.76 -9.62
CA LEU A 683 -23.26 -25.62 -10.36
C LEU A 683 -23.51 -24.31 -9.62
N GLY A 684 -24.47 -24.28 -8.71
CA GLY A 684 -24.81 -23.09 -7.95
C GLY A 684 -26.25 -23.09 -7.47
N SER A 685 -26.72 -21.93 -7.01
CA SER A 685 -28.09 -21.74 -6.50
C SER A 685 -28.64 -20.39 -6.93
N PHE A 686 -29.96 -20.26 -6.96
CA PHE A 686 -30.65 -18.99 -7.18
C PHE A 686 -31.91 -18.91 -6.35
N GLY A 687 -32.40 -17.70 -6.11
CA GLY A 687 -33.68 -17.48 -5.42
C GLY A 687 -33.75 -16.18 -4.65
N GLU A 688 -34.75 -16.01 -3.82
CA GLU A 688 -34.89 -14.91 -2.88
C GLU A 688 -34.00 -15.15 -1.65
N LEU A 689 -33.40 -14.08 -1.13
CA LEU A 689 -32.77 -14.13 0.18
C LEU A 689 -33.80 -14.36 1.29
N HIS A 690 -33.43 -15.13 2.30
CA HIS A 690 -34.31 -15.43 3.42
C HIS A 690 -34.69 -14.16 4.18
N PRO A 691 -35.97 -13.96 4.57
CA PRO A 691 -36.39 -12.77 5.33
C PRO A 691 -35.60 -12.52 6.61
N ARG A 692 -35.15 -13.59 7.28
CA ARG A 692 -34.25 -13.51 8.44
C ARG A 692 -32.91 -12.83 8.10
N VAL A 693 -32.34 -13.13 6.92
CA VAL A 693 -31.08 -12.51 6.46
C VAL A 693 -31.31 -11.03 6.16
N LEU A 694 -32.38 -10.71 5.46
CA LEU A 694 -32.75 -9.32 5.16
C LEU A 694 -32.98 -8.50 6.44
N ALA A 695 -33.70 -9.07 7.41
CA ALA A 695 -33.94 -8.40 8.70
C ALA A 695 -32.64 -8.20 9.52
N ALA A 696 -31.76 -9.19 9.55
CA ALA A 696 -30.48 -9.09 10.27
C ALA A 696 -29.54 -8.05 9.64
N LEU A 697 -29.60 -7.86 8.31
CA LEU A 697 -28.83 -6.85 7.59
C LEU A 697 -29.53 -5.49 7.46
N ASP A 698 -30.77 -5.36 7.95
CA ASP A 698 -31.60 -4.16 7.78
C ASP A 698 -31.79 -3.77 6.30
N ILE A 699 -32.15 -4.76 5.47
CA ILE A 699 -32.40 -4.60 4.04
C ILE A 699 -33.90 -4.76 3.77
N VAL A 700 -34.49 -3.83 3.04
CA VAL A 700 -35.88 -3.92 2.59
C VAL A 700 -35.94 -4.82 1.35
N GLY A 701 -36.72 -5.91 1.44
CA GLY A 701 -36.86 -6.86 0.33
C GLY A 701 -38.06 -6.56 -0.61
N PRO A 702 -38.18 -7.35 -1.68
CA PRO A 702 -37.43 -8.57 -1.97
C PRO A 702 -36.04 -8.30 -2.54
N VAL A 703 -35.12 -9.20 -2.23
CA VAL A 703 -33.80 -9.28 -2.85
C VAL A 703 -33.63 -10.67 -3.41
N VAL A 704 -33.28 -10.77 -4.68
CA VAL A 704 -33.09 -12.03 -5.37
C VAL A 704 -31.65 -12.15 -5.85
N VAL A 705 -31.09 -13.35 -5.74
CA VAL A 705 -29.66 -13.59 -5.93
C VAL A 705 -29.42 -14.91 -6.67
N PHE A 706 -28.25 -14.99 -7.31
CA PHE A 706 -27.74 -16.26 -7.79
C PHE A 706 -26.23 -16.38 -7.50
N GLU A 707 -25.76 -17.61 -7.42
CA GLU A 707 -24.36 -17.99 -7.36
C GLU A 707 -24.10 -19.08 -8.40
N LEU A 708 -23.05 -18.91 -9.19
CA LEU A 708 -22.59 -19.88 -10.19
C LEU A 708 -21.12 -20.19 -9.92
N ASP A 709 -20.85 -21.42 -9.54
CA ASP A 709 -19.50 -21.95 -9.37
C ASP A 709 -18.85 -22.17 -10.74
N LEU A 710 -17.94 -21.29 -11.11
CA LEU A 710 -17.23 -21.34 -12.39
C LEU A 710 -16.20 -22.48 -12.44
N ASP A 711 -15.73 -22.94 -11.29
CA ASP A 711 -14.79 -24.06 -11.19
C ASP A 711 -15.50 -25.41 -11.33
N ALA A 712 -16.76 -25.50 -10.91
CA ALA A 712 -17.59 -26.70 -11.07
C ALA A 712 -18.01 -26.96 -12.53
N VAL A 713 -17.98 -25.95 -13.38
CA VAL A 713 -18.32 -26.11 -14.81
C VAL A 713 -17.22 -26.86 -15.53
N GLY A 714 -17.53 -28.06 -16.00
CA GLY A 714 -16.59 -28.92 -16.74
C GLY A 714 -16.04 -28.27 -18.00
N GLU A 715 -14.84 -28.67 -18.39
CA GLU A 715 -14.31 -28.25 -19.68
C GLU A 715 -15.13 -28.87 -20.83
N PRO A 716 -15.50 -28.07 -21.85
CA PRO A 716 -16.22 -28.61 -22.98
C PRO A 716 -15.34 -29.64 -23.68
N LYS A 717 -15.80 -30.89 -23.70
CA LYS A 717 -15.16 -31.88 -24.53
C LYS A 717 -15.14 -31.36 -25.98
N ARG A 718 -13.95 -31.31 -26.62
CA ARG A 718 -13.83 -30.93 -28.02
C ARG A 718 -14.65 -31.92 -28.90
N ARG A 719 -15.94 -31.64 -29.01
CA ARG A 719 -16.78 -32.30 -29.99
C ARG A 719 -16.84 -31.40 -31.25
N ARG A 720 -16.60 -31.99 -32.42
CA ARG A 720 -16.97 -31.33 -33.66
C ARG A 720 -18.43 -30.91 -33.53
N LYS A 721 -18.78 -29.66 -33.75
CA LYS A 721 -20.18 -29.22 -33.81
C LYS A 721 -20.81 -30.08 -34.89
N ALA A 722 -21.86 -30.85 -34.55
CA ALA A 722 -22.67 -31.56 -35.54
C ALA A 722 -23.31 -30.52 -36.46
N ALA A 723 -23.48 -30.88 -37.73
CA ALA A 723 -24.28 -30.06 -38.62
C ALA A 723 -25.69 -29.89 -38.03
N PRO A 724 -26.32 -28.71 -38.18
CA PRO A 724 -27.69 -28.53 -37.71
C PRO A 724 -28.60 -29.55 -38.44
N ASP A 725 -29.43 -30.21 -37.64
CA ASP A 725 -30.39 -31.19 -38.15
C ASP A 725 -31.64 -30.44 -38.62
N LEU A 726 -31.63 -30.02 -39.86
CA LEU A 726 -32.69 -29.26 -40.48
C LEU A 726 -33.68 -30.20 -41.20
N SER A 727 -34.92 -30.21 -40.77
CA SER A 727 -35.97 -30.93 -41.44
C SER A 727 -36.60 -30.05 -42.53
N PRO A 728 -36.86 -30.57 -43.75
CA PRO A 728 -37.60 -29.85 -44.79
C PRO A 728 -39.10 -29.81 -44.54
N PHE A 729 -39.58 -30.52 -43.50
CA PHE A 729 -41.01 -30.62 -43.20
C PHE A 729 -41.41 -29.63 -42.07
N GLN A 730 -42.63 -29.11 -42.13
CA GLN A 730 -43.16 -28.15 -41.17
C GLN A 730 -43.36 -28.82 -39.84
N PRO A 731 -43.00 -28.14 -38.69
CA PRO A 731 -43.31 -28.63 -37.35
C PRO A 731 -44.81 -28.47 -37.05
N ILE A 732 -45.31 -29.40 -36.25
CA ILE A 732 -46.69 -29.39 -35.76
C ILE A 732 -46.64 -29.08 -34.26
N ARG A 733 -47.47 -28.11 -33.85
CA ARG A 733 -47.56 -27.71 -32.43
C ARG A 733 -48.87 -28.24 -31.83
N ARG A 734 -48.82 -28.77 -30.63
CA ARG A 734 -49.98 -29.26 -29.87
C ARG A 734 -49.88 -28.81 -28.44
N ASP A 735 -50.99 -28.29 -27.93
CA ASP A 735 -51.12 -27.87 -26.53
C ASP A 735 -51.79 -28.93 -25.70
N PHE A 736 -51.28 -29.14 -24.52
CA PHE A 736 -51.84 -30.09 -23.54
C PHE A 736 -51.94 -29.39 -22.18
N ALA A 737 -53.12 -29.48 -21.56
CA ALA A 737 -53.33 -28.99 -20.20
C ALA A 737 -53.43 -30.18 -19.26
N PHE A 738 -52.50 -30.32 -18.31
CA PHE A 738 -52.50 -31.38 -17.36
C PHE A 738 -52.90 -30.93 -15.96
N LEU A 739 -53.86 -31.62 -15.35
CA LEU A 739 -54.20 -31.46 -13.94
C LEU A 739 -53.28 -32.36 -13.09
N VAL A 740 -52.51 -31.72 -12.24
CA VAL A 740 -51.52 -32.41 -11.38
C VAL A 740 -51.64 -32.00 -9.92
N ASP A 741 -51.10 -32.77 -9.00
CA ASP A 741 -50.96 -32.36 -7.61
C ASP A 741 -50.04 -31.14 -7.51
N THR A 742 -50.26 -30.24 -6.54
CA THR A 742 -49.44 -29.05 -6.31
C THR A 742 -47.96 -29.34 -6.07
N THR A 743 -47.67 -30.55 -5.58
CA THR A 743 -46.31 -31.03 -5.33
C THR A 743 -45.57 -31.46 -6.61
N VAL A 744 -46.26 -31.77 -7.70
CA VAL A 744 -45.67 -32.14 -8.97
C VAL A 744 -44.97 -30.94 -9.59
N THR A 745 -43.69 -31.12 -9.92
CA THR A 745 -42.86 -30.06 -10.56
C THR A 745 -43.20 -29.97 -12.04
N ALA A 746 -43.16 -28.73 -12.62
CA ALA A 746 -43.30 -28.54 -14.05
C ALA A 746 -42.22 -29.34 -14.83
N ASP A 747 -40.99 -29.41 -14.31
CA ASP A 747 -39.89 -30.17 -14.91
C ASP A 747 -40.25 -31.67 -15.05
N GLY A 748 -40.91 -32.27 -14.09
CA GLY A 748 -41.42 -33.65 -14.18
C GLY A 748 -42.34 -33.88 -15.37
N VAL A 749 -43.27 -32.98 -15.59
CA VAL A 749 -44.20 -33.00 -16.72
C VAL A 749 -43.46 -32.79 -18.06
N LEU A 750 -42.61 -31.78 -18.14
CA LEU A 750 -41.83 -31.46 -19.35
C LEU A 750 -40.88 -32.59 -19.77
N ARG A 751 -40.17 -33.23 -18.81
CA ARG A 751 -39.33 -34.40 -19.11
C ARG A 751 -40.09 -35.61 -19.56
N ALA A 752 -41.24 -35.88 -18.94
CA ALA A 752 -42.09 -37.00 -19.34
C ALA A 752 -42.61 -36.79 -20.78
N ALA A 753 -43.07 -35.58 -21.11
CA ALA A 753 -43.52 -35.23 -22.44
C ALA A 753 -42.38 -35.34 -23.48
N ARG A 754 -41.21 -34.79 -23.21
CA ARG A 754 -40.03 -34.93 -24.10
C ARG A 754 -39.61 -36.40 -24.34
N GLY A 755 -39.74 -37.21 -23.31
CA GLY A 755 -39.37 -38.61 -23.36
C GLY A 755 -40.37 -39.53 -24.11
N ALA A 756 -41.57 -39.04 -24.40
CA ALA A 756 -42.64 -39.82 -24.97
C ALA A 756 -42.35 -40.34 -26.38
N ASP A 757 -41.73 -39.54 -27.22
CA ASP A 757 -41.26 -39.88 -28.55
C ASP A 757 -40.02 -39.06 -28.95
N ARG A 758 -38.82 -39.61 -28.69
CA ARG A 758 -37.56 -38.91 -28.96
C ARG A 758 -37.24 -38.65 -30.44
N ALA A 759 -37.91 -39.36 -31.35
CA ALA A 759 -37.68 -39.21 -32.77
C ALA A 759 -38.50 -38.02 -33.36
N LEU A 760 -39.66 -37.78 -32.80
CA LEU A 760 -40.61 -36.80 -33.35
C LEU A 760 -40.71 -35.55 -32.47
N ILE A 761 -40.51 -35.64 -31.17
CA ILE A 761 -40.62 -34.45 -30.28
C ILE A 761 -39.33 -33.66 -30.28
N SER A 762 -39.38 -32.48 -30.87
CA SER A 762 -38.23 -31.56 -30.97
C SER A 762 -38.23 -30.50 -29.87
N GLY A 763 -39.35 -30.16 -29.27
CA GLY A 763 -39.47 -29.13 -28.23
C GLY A 763 -40.65 -29.37 -27.32
N VAL A 764 -40.53 -29.02 -26.06
CA VAL A 764 -41.62 -28.98 -25.07
C VAL A 764 -41.43 -27.74 -24.21
N SER A 765 -42.43 -26.90 -24.13
CA SER A 765 -42.42 -25.64 -23.35
C SER A 765 -43.65 -25.52 -22.46
N LEU A 766 -43.47 -24.97 -21.26
CA LEU A 766 -44.55 -24.59 -20.35
C LEU A 766 -44.98 -23.15 -20.71
N PHE A 767 -46.26 -22.94 -20.95
CA PHE A 767 -46.73 -21.59 -21.27
C PHE A 767 -47.80 -21.06 -20.30
N ASP A 768 -48.46 -21.96 -19.49
CA ASP A 768 -49.38 -21.50 -18.47
C ASP A 768 -49.36 -22.38 -17.22
N VAL A 769 -49.51 -21.76 -16.05
CA VAL A 769 -49.71 -22.40 -14.74
C VAL A 769 -50.90 -21.78 -14.06
N TYR A 770 -51.98 -22.54 -13.93
CA TYR A 770 -53.18 -22.06 -13.28
C TYR A 770 -53.38 -22.76 -11.91
N GLN A 771 -53.56 -21.90 -10.88
CA GLN A 771 -53.98 -22.30 -9.54
C GLN A 771 -55.14 -21.41 -9.10
N GLY A 772 -56.29 -21.98 -8.85
CA GLY A 772 -57.42 -21.16 -8.45
C GLY A 772 -58.68 -21.98 -8.18
N ASP A 773 -59.77 -21.29 -7.80
CA ASP A 773 -61.01 -21.88 -7.27
C ASP A 773 -61.77 -22.78 -8.25
N ARG A 774 -61.39 -22.81 -9.52
CA ARG A 774 -62.00 -23.66 -10.55
C ARG A 774 -61.34 -25.06 -10.62
N LEU A 775 -60.35 -25.33 -9.76
CA LEU A 775 -59.66 -26.62 -9.67
C LEU A 775 -59.96 -27.32 -8.34
N PRO A 776 -59.88 -28.68 -8.32
CA PRO A 776 -59.99 -29.40 -7.06
C PRO A 776 -58.91 -28.96 -6.08
N SER A 777 -59.23 -28.92 -4.78
CA SER A 777 -58.25 -28.58 -3.72
C SER A 777 -56.99 -29.44 -3.83
N GLY A 778 -55.81 -28.84 -3.68
CA GLY A 778 -54.51 -29.55 -3.79
C GLY A 778 -54.04 -29.83 -5.24
N LYS A 779 -54.76 -29.31 -6.27
CA LYS A 779 -54.38 -29.49 -7.69
C LYS A 779 -53.99 -28.15 -8.33
N LYS A 780 -53.16 -28.24 -9.38
CA LYS A 780 -52.82 -27.19 -10.32
C LYS A 780 -52.91 -27.69 -11.75
N SER A 781 -53.15 -26.77 -12.68
CA SER A 781 -53.11 -27.05 -14.12
C SER A 781 -51.80 -26.55 -14.70
N LEU A 782 -51.11 -27.41 -15.45
CA LEU A 782 -49.91 -27.08 -16.21
C LEU A 782 -50.22 -27.21 -17.70
N ALA A 783 -50.11 -26.11 -18.44
CA ALA A 783 -50.32 -26.12 -19.88
C ALA A 783 -48.97 -26.10 -20.60
N ILE A 784 -48.73 -27.10 -21.44
CA ILE A 784 -47.51 -27.27 -22.20
C ILE A 784 -47.78 -27.31 -23.70
N GLU A 785 -46.90 -26.68 -24.49
CA GLU A 785 -46.81 -26.85 -25.93
C GLU A 785 -45.78 -27.92 -26.25
N VAL A 786 -46.15 -28.88 -27.10
CA VAL A 786 -45.26 -29.90 -27.62
C VAL A 786 -45.08 -29.74 -29.13
N VAL A 787 -43.85 -29.69 -29.61
CA VAL A 787 -43.51 -29.51 -31.01
C VAL A 787 -43.08 -30.85 -31.59
N PHE A 788 -43.91 -31.36 -32.55
CA PHE A 788 -43.58 -32.54 -33.33
C PHE A 788 -42.85 -32.13 -34.63
N GLN A 789 -41.66 -32.64 -34.85
CA GLN A 789 -40.83 -32.37 -36.03
C GLN A 789 -40.74 -33.62 -36.90
N PRO A 790 -41.52 -33.70 -37.96
CA PRO A 790 -41.38 -34.77 -38.95
C PRO A 790 -39.99 -34.79 -39.60
N ARG A 791 -39.45 -35.94 -39.94
CA ARG A 791 -38.11 -36.09 -40.52
C ARG A 791 -38.11 -36.66 -41.92
N GLU A 792 -39.01 -37.61 -42.22
CA GLU A 792 -39.04 -38.34 -43.50
C GLU A 792 -40.19 -37.91 -44.36
N ARG A 793 -41.31 -37.53 -43.78
CA ARG A 793 -42.51 -37.07 -44.49
C ARG A 793 -43.45 -36.28 -43.55
N THR A 794 -44.39 -35.54 -44.07
CA THR A 794 -45.43 -34.90 -43.28
C THR A 794 -46.28 -35.95 -42.56
N LEU A 795 -46.60 -35.67 -41.27
CA LEU A 795 -47.48 -36.54 -40.45
C LEU A 795 -48.94 -36.36 -40.86
N ASN A 796 -49.69 -37.44 -40.88
CA ASN A 796 -51.16 -37.37 -41.02
C ASN A 796 -51.82 -37.26 -39.65
N ASP A 797 -53.15 -36.96 -39.59
CA ASP A 797 -53.88 -36.74 -38.35
C ASP A 797 -53.87 -37.95 -37.39
N ALA A 798 -53.90 -39.17 -37.91
CA ALA A 798 -53.84 -40.38 -37.09
C ALA A 798 -52.48 -40.57 -36.42
N GLU A 799 -51.40 -40.18 -37.10
CA GLU A 799 -50.03 -40.20 -36.51
C GLU A 799 -49.86 -39.09 -35.47
N ILE A 800 -50.40 -37.93 -35.72
CA ILE A 800 -50.40 -36.81 -34.75
C ILE A 800 -51.12 -37.22 -33.49
N GLU A 801 -52.28 -37.85 -33.61
CA GLU A 801 -53.07 -38.34 -32.49
C GLU A 801 -52.36 -39.44 -31.71
N ALA A 802 -51.72 -40.38 -32.39
CA ALA A 802 -50.99 -41.45 -31.80
C ALA A 802 -49.80 -40.96 -30.97
N VAL A 803 -49.09 -39.91 -31.43
CA VAL A 803 -47.99 -39.26 -30.65
C VAL A 803 -48.57 -38.44 -29.52
N SER A 804 -49.70 -37.78 -29.68
CA SER A 804 -50.40 -37.05 -28.61
C SER A 804 -50.81 -37.98 -27.49
N GLU A 805 -51.39 -39.15 -27.80
CA GLU A 805 -51.71 -40.18 -26.79
C GLU A 805 -50.46 -40.70 -26.07
N LYS A 806 -49.33 -40.88 -26.75
CA LYS A 806 -48.06 -41.24 -26.10
C LYS A 806 -47.63 -40.18 -25.10
N VAL A 807 -47.76 -38.87 -25.43
CA VAL A 807 -47.40 -37.76 -24.53
C VAL A 807 -48.30 -37.80 -23.30
N VAL A 808 -49.64 -37.95 -23.50
CA VAL A 808 -50.59 -38.04 -22.39
C VAL A 808 -50.28 -39.21 -21.47
N ALA A 809 -50.07 -40.39 -22.04
CA ALA A 809 -49.75 -41.62 -21.31
C ALA A 809 -48.42 -41.51 -20.55
N ALA A 810 -47.38 -40.94 -21.18
CA ALA A 810 -46.09 -40.75 -20.54
C ALA A 810 -46.14 -39.79 -19.35
N VAL A 811 -46.85 -38.67 -19.50
CA VAL A 811 -47.04 -37.66 -18.44
C VAL A 811 -47.90 -38.24 -17.32
N ALA A 812 -49.01 -38.92 -17.64
CA ALA A 812 -49.85 -39.59 -16.63
C ALA A 812 -49.10 -40.65 -15.83
N LYS A 813 -48.29 -41.46 -16.52
CA LYS A 813 -47.45 -42.50 -15.87
C LYS A 813 -46.39 -41.93 -14.92
N ALA A 814 -45.79 -40.83 -15.33
CA ALA A 814 -44.67 -40.25 -14.56
C ALA A 814 -45.14 -39.38 -13.37
N THR A 815 -46.31 -38.75 -13.48
CA THR A 815 -46.73 -37.68 -12.56
C THR A 815 -48.12 -37.87 -11.94
N GLY A 816 -48.83 -38.91 -12.35
CA GLY A 816 -50.24 -39.09 -11.95
C GLY A 816 -51.20 -38.07 -12.54
N ALA A 817 -50.80 -37.34 -13.58
CA ALA A 817 -51.57 -36.29 -14.20
C ALA A 817 -52.77 -36.81 -14.95
N THR A 818 -53.82 -36.02 -15.02
CA THR A 818 -54.96 -36.21 -15.94
C THR A 818 -55.02 -35.10 -16.95
N LEU A 819 -55.34 -35.43 -18.20
CA LEU A 819 -55.56 -34.40 -19.22
C LEU A 819 -56.86 -33.62 -18.85
N ARG A 820 -56.81 -32.30 -18.95
CA ARG A 820 -57.93 -31.42 -18.62
C ARG A 820 -58.74 -31.10 -19.88
#